data_2dd1096b40f86cdb584eeb8475430baa
#
_entry.id   2dd1096b40f86cdb584eeb8475430baa
#
_cell.length_a   1.000
_cell.length_b   1.000
_cell.length_c   1.000
_cell.angle_alpha   90.00
_cell.angle_beta   90.00
_cell.angle_gamma   90.00
#
_symmetry.space_group_name_H-M   'P 1'
#
loop_
_entity.id
_entity.type
_entity.pdbx_description
1 polymer ?
#
loop_
_entity_poly.entity_id
_entity_poly.type
_entity_poly.pdbx_seq_one_letter_code
_entity_poly.pdbx_strand_id
1 'polypeptide(L)'
;MIAKIIVDNKSKQVDKPFDYLVPKELEDKIKIGSRVLVPFSSGNREIEGFCVGTADTSDSKRLKSIIRTANDSIGFDEDMLELIEWMHKKYLASYLDIIHTIVPSGTALKTKEWIILENKSEEKSEIRRRITEILTDNGGSMEFKGLKEMCGVDIQNQVRAMIKEGTLKKEYRQSVDIKDKKIKCVKLICDRETALESAENLRRKAPVQAKMLEVLSENEYVSLADLQKFTNGSHSTVKALEKKNLVNVFDMTVERDPYWNRVFEKTEKMVPTPEQEYAIDEITNSVKSGDGGIYLLHGVTGSGKTEVFMQTIENVINMGKSAIMLVPEISLTPQMVSRFMSRFGGRVAIFHSGLSAGERYDQWKKIRDGEADIVIGARSAIFTPLKNIGVIIMDEEHSDTYKSDMSPRYHARETAIFRASQSGAAVVLASATPSVESYYKAQTGEYKLLEMNTRYNKNKMPEISVIDMRSELEKGNKSMLSGKLYNEIEENLKRGEQTILFLNRRGFSTFVSCRSCGYVPHCPNCNISLTYHKFEDKLKCHYCGYERPNYKLCPKCGSNYIRYFGGGTQKVEDELNRLFPNTTTIRMDMDTTGKKQSHEKILQKFEKDKIDILIGTQMVAKGLDFENVTLVGVITADTMLNINDYRSGERTFAMLEQVSGRAGRGSKEGRAVIQTYTPEHEAVSLVKSHNYRTFYDKEIAKRKLMWYPPFCKIVSVHFQGNVENIVAQTAKYFLNTAEKTQNVSQKIQVLGPVPSYISKIKNKYRWQIIFKCEDDDNLGEILSQAEMTCRKNKEFSDVAIIIDKSPGMIN
;
A
#
# COMPACT_ATOMS: atom_id res chain seq x y z
N MET A 1 -32.42 -22.93 8.29
CA MET A 1 -31.41 -22.23 7.48
C MET A 1 -30.01 -22.78 7.75
N ILE A 2 -29.19 -22.96 6.74
CA ILE A 2 -27.77 -23.39 6.82
C ILE A 2 -26.91 -22.23 6.34
N ALA A 3 -25.81 -21.94 7.05
CA ALA A 3 -24.85 -20.94 6.61
C ALA A 3 -23.56 -21.60 6.12
N LYS A 4 -23.01 -21.11 5.03
CA LYS A 4 -21.71 -21.49 4.46
C LYS A 4 -20.65 -20.58 5.05
N ILE A 5 -19.71 -21.12 5.82
CA ILE A 5 -18.76 -20.36 6.62
C ILE A 5 -17.32 -20.67 6.17
N ILE A 6 -16.55 -19.63 5.83
CA ILE A 6 -15.09 -19.71 5.73
C ILE A 6 -14.54 -19.50 7.16
N VAL A 7 -13.84 -20.52 7.66
CA VAL A 7 -13.26 -20.48 9.01
C VAL A 7 -11.90 -19.77 9.01
N ASP A 8 -11.59 -19.00 10.06
CA ASP A 8 -10.30 -18.31 10.21
C ASP A 8 -9.19 -19.30 10.59
N ASN A 9 -8.79 -20.10 9.61
CA ASN A 9 -7.70 -21.07 9.71
C ASN A 9 -6.81 -21.00 8.47
N LYS A 10 -5.53 -20.71 8.66
CA LYS A 10 -4.54 -20.51 7.60
C LYS A 10 -4.13 -21.79 6.84
N SER A 11 -4.64 -22.95 7.22
CA SER A 11 -4.36 -24.18 6.50
C SER A 11 -5.09 -24.22 5.16
N LYS A 12 -4.36 -24.36 4.07
CA LYS A 12 -4.96 -24.51 2.72
C LYS A 12 -5.92 -25.69 2.57
N GLN A 13 -5.82 -26.71 3.42
CA GLN A 13 -6.75 -27.86 3.42
C GLN A 13 -8.17 -27.49 3.82
N VAL A 14 -8.33 -26.42 4.54
CA VAL A 14 -9.64 -25.91 5.03
C VAL A 14 -10.06 -24.62 4.35
N ASP A 15 -9.42 -24.25 3.24
CA ASP A 15 -9.75 -23.06 2.44
C ASP A 15 -10.96 -23.33 1.53
N LYS A 16 -12.10 -23.57 2.15
CA LYS A 16 -13.41 -23.78 1.52
C LYS A 16 -14.54 -23.47 2.48
N PRO A 17 -15.74 -23.19 1.98
CA PRO A 17 -16.91 -23.03 2.83
C PRO A 17 -17.26 -24.34 3.56
N PHE A 18 -17.67 -24.24 4.81
CA PHE A 18 -18.20 -25.31 5.63
C PHE A 18 -19.65 -24.99 6.01
N ASP A 19 -20.51 -26.00 5.96
CA ASP A 19 -21.92 -25.87 6.31
C ASP A 19 -22.12 -25.93 7.82
N TYR A 20 -22.85 -24.94 8.37
CA TYR A 20 -23.24 -24.88 9.76
C TYR A 20 -24.72 -24.60 9.91
N LEU A 21 -25.36 -25.24 10.89
CA LEU A 21 -26.75 -24.97 11.24
C LEU A 21 -26.86 -23.61 11.89
N VAL A 22 -27.82 -22.81 11.46
CA VAL A 22 -28.14 -21.51 12.08
C VAL A 22 -29.20 -21.73 13.13
N PRO A 23 -28.93 -21.39 14.42
CA PRO A 23 -29.97 -21.39 15.46
C PRO A 23 -31.07 -20.41 15.12
N LYS A 24 -32.34 -20.74 15.46
CA LYS A 24 -33.51 -19.90 15.14
C LYS A 24 -33.38 -18.46 15.65
N GLU A 25 -32.72 -18.25 16.78
CA GLU A 25 -32.49 -16.94 17.41
C GLU A 25 -31.48 -16.07 16.61
N LEU A 26 -30.73 -16.65 15.67
CA LEU A 26 -29.71 -15.99 14.87
C LEU A 26 -30.10 -15.88 13.39
N GLU A 27 -31.23 -16.44 12.96
CA GLU A 27 -31.63 -16.46 11.53
C GLU A 27 -31.76 -15.04 10.93
N ASP A 28 -32.32 -14.10 11.68
CA ASP A 28 -32.46 -12.71 11.21
C ASP A 28 -31.15 -11.91 11.26
N LYS A 29 -30.14 -12.42 11.98
CA LYS A 29 -28.87 -11.72 12.21
C LYS A 29 -27.74 -12.18 11.31
N ILE A 30 -27.89 -13.37 10.71
CA ILE A 30 -26.83 -13.92 9.83
C ILE A 30 -27.17 -13.62 8.39
N LYS A 31 -26.29 -12.79 7.79
CA LYS A 31 -26.33 -12.41 6.36
C LYS A 31 -24.95 -12.67 5.77
N ILE A 32 -24.83 -12.57 4.45
CA ILE A 32 -23.54 -12.57 3.75
C ILE A 32 -22.60 -11.57 4.41
N GLY A 33 -21.36 -11.96 4.63
CA GLY A 33 -20.35 -11.19 5.32
C GLY A 33 -20.44 -11.18 6.86
N SER A 34 -21.50 -11.73 7.46
CA SER A 34 -21.61 -11.80 8.91
C SER A 34 -20.45 -12.59 9.53
N ARG A 35 -19.90 -12.06 10.60
CA ARG A 35 -18.85 -12.71 11.37
C ARG A 35 -19.48 -13.55 12.46
N VAL A 36 -19.09 -14.81 12.51
CA VAL A 36 -19.68 -15.82 13.42
C VAL A 36 -18.60 -16.58 14.14
N LEU A 37 -18.96 -17.10 15.31
CA LEU A 37 -18.16 -18.08 16.03
C LEU A 37 -18.72 -19.46 15.81
N VAL A 38 -17.84 -20.38 15.41
CA VAL A 38 -18.21 -21.75 15.09
C VAL A 38 -17.31 -22.78 15.78
N PRO A 39 -17.83 -23.95 16.14
CA PRO A 39 -17.01 -25.05 16.66
C PRO A 39 -16.31 -25.76 15.51
N PHE A 40 -14.98 -25.81 15.53
CA PHE A 40 -14.17 -26.39 14.48
C PHE A 40 -13.32 -27.57 14.99
N SER A 41 -13.01 -28.54 14.12
CA SER A 41 -12.29 -29.79 14.39
C SER A 41 -12.99 -30.76 15.35
N SER A 42 -12.39 -31.94 15.58
CA SER A 42 -12.94 -32.98 16.52
C SER A 42 -13.00 -32.48 17.96
N GLY A 43 -12.15 -31.53 18.34
CA GLY A 43 -12.12 -30.92 19.69
C GLY A 43 -13.09 -29.76 19.92
N ASN A 44 -13.98 -29.45 18.97
CA ASN A 44 -14.94 -28.33 19.05
C ASN A 44 -14.33 -27.00 19.51
N ARG A 45 -13.08 -26.73 19.09
CA ARG A 45 -12.43 -25.44 19.36
C ARG A 45 -13.24 -24.33 18.69
N GLU A 46 -13.61 -23.33 19.45
CA GLU A 46 -14.26 -22.15 18.90
C GLU A 46 -13.30 -21.36 18.00
N ILE A 47 -13.73 -21.08 16.79
CA ILE A 47 -12.98 -20.30 15.81
C ILE A 47 -13.91 -19.29 15.16
N GLU A 48 -13.34 -18.15 14.78
CA GLU A 48 -14.05 -17.15 14.00
C GLU A 48 -14.25 -17.64 12.56
N GLY A 49 -15.35 -17.24 11.94
CA GLY A 49 -15.63 -17.50 10.54
C GLY A 49 -16.46 -16.41 9.90
N PHE A 50 -16.52 -16.41 8.60
CA PHE A 50 -17.23 -15.43 7.78
C PHE A 50 -18.31 -16.14 6.96
N CYS A 51 -19.53 -15.63 7.01
CA CYS A 51 -20.64 -16.16 6.21
C CYS A 51 -20.49 -15.73 4.76
N VAL A 52 -20.34 -16.71 3.87
CA VAL A 52 -20.22 -16.48 2.42
C VAL A 52 -21.45 -16.96 1.64
N GLY A 53 -22.48 -17.40 2.33
CA GLY A 53 -23.75 -17.81 1.70
C GLY A 53 -24.67 -18.51 2.67
N THR A 54 -25.90 -18.74 2.24
CA THR A 54 -26.93 -19.49 2.97
C THR A 54 -27.53 -20.55 2.05
N ALA A 55 -28.07 -21.63 2.64
CA ALA A 55 -28.74 -22.70 1.91
C ALA A 55 -29.84 -23.31 2.82
N ASP A 56 -30.80 -23.98 2.20
CA ASP A 56 -31.85 -24.70 2.93
C ASP A 56 -31.46 -26.13 3.23
N THR A 57 -30.60 -26.73 2.41
CA THR A 57 -30.14 -28.13 2.52
C THR A 57 -28.62 -28.24 2.50
N SER A 58 -28.09 -29.32 3.07
CA SER A 58 -26.65 -29.64 3.04
C SER A 58 -26.45 -31.12 2.78
N ASP A 59 -25.38 -31.44 2.05
CA ASP A 59 -24.96 -32.84 1.81
C ASP A 59 -24.27 -33.48 3.04
N SER A 60 -23.96 -32.68 4.05
CA SER A 60 -23.28 -33.09 5.27
C SER A 60 -24.21 -33.84 6.22
N LYS A 61 -23.90 -35.11 6.56
CA LYS A 61 -24.69 -35.93 7.47
C LYS A 61 -24.72 -35.45 8.94
N ARG A 62 -23.77 -34.62 9.37
CA ARG A 62 -23.68 -34.04 10.71
C ARG A 62 -23.26 -32.58 10.62
N LEU A 63 -24.19 -31.70 10.86
CA LEU A 63 -23.96 -30.26 10.95
C LEU A 63 -23.70 -29.84 12.40
N LYS A 64 -22.72 -29.00 12.60
CA LYS A 64 -22.51 -28.27 13.84
C LYS A 64 -23.28 -26.96 13.79
N SER A 65 -23.68 -26.43 14.92
CA SER A 65 -24.40 -25.16 14.99
C SER A 65 -23.45 -23.99 15.21
N ILE A 66 -23.80 -22.83 14.65
CA ILE A 66 -23.18 -21.56 14.96
C ILE A 66 -23.39 -21.25 16.45
N ILE A 67 -22.35 -20.83 17.14
CA ILE A 67 -22.42 -20.54 18.58
C ILE A 67 -23.03 -19.16 18.80
N ARG A 68 -22.56 -18.16 18.06
CA ARG A 68 -23.04 -16.75 18.14
C ARG A 68 -22.52 -15.91 16.98
N THR A 69 -23.14 -14.76 16.77
CA THR A 69 -22.62 -13.70 15.90
C THR A 69 -21.66 -12.79 16.65
N ALA A 70 -20.74 -12.14 15.97
CA ALA A 70 -19.99 -11.01 16.53
C ALA A 70 -20.93 -9.80 16.68
N ASN A 71 -20.85 -9.10 17.80
CA ASN A 71 -21.77 -8.01 18.12
C ASN A 71 -21.64 -6.79 17.18
N ASP A 72 -20.51 -6.60 16.54
CA ASP A 72 -20.31 -5.55 15.55
C ASP A 72 -20.14 -6.20 14.17
N SER A 73 -21.12 -5.97 13.32
CA SER A 73 -21.17 -6.48 11.94
C SER A 73 -20.15 -5.78 11.02
N ILE A 74 -18.86 -5.92 11.35
CA ILE A 74 -17.79 -5.59 10.43
C ILE A 74 -17.65 -6.80 9.53
N GLY A 75 -18.30 -6.74 8.41
CA GLY A 75 -18.32 -7.78 7.41
C GLY A 75 -18.15 -7.18 6.03
N PHE A 76 -18.57 -7.88 5.05
CA PHE A 76 -18.65 -7.47 3.67
C PHE A 76 -20.06 -7.73 3.14
N ASP A 77 -20.41 -7.10 2.05
CA ASP A 77 -21.69 -7.28 1.35
C ASP A 77 -21.58 -8.25 0.17
N GLU A 78 -22.66 -8.41 -0.58
CA GLU A 78 -22.72 -9.31 -1.74
C GLU A 78 -21.73 -8.90 -2.84
N ASP A 79 -21.61 -7.59 -3.14
CA ASP A 79 -20.67 -7.09 -4.14
C ASP A 79 -19.22 -7.44 -3.77
N MET A 80 -18.90 -7.35 -2.47
CA MET A 80 -17.59 -7.75 -1.97
C MET A 80 -17.40 -9.27 -1.96
N LEU A 81 -18.46 -10.06 -1.78
CA LEU A 81 -18.37 -11.52 -1.90
C LEU A 81 -18.02 -11.91 -3.33
N GLU A 82 -18.68 -11.33 -4.34
CA GLU A 82 -18.34 -11.57 -5.74
C GLU A 82 -16.88 -11.19 -6.04
N LEU A 83 -16.40 -10.07 -5.49
CA LEU A 83 -14.99 -9.68 -5.59
C LEU A 83 -14.06 -10.73 -4.92
N ILE A 84 -14.43 -11.25 -3.76
CA ILE A 84 -13.66 -12.30 -3.06
C ILE A 84 -13.56 -13.55 -3.93
N GLU A 85 -14.66 -14.01 -4.51
CA GLU A 85 -14.70 -15.20 -5.38
C GLU A 85 -13.88 -14.97 -6.65
N TRP A 86 -14.03 -13.81 -7.30
CA TRP A 86 -13.22 -13.47 -8.45
C TRP A 86 -11.72 -13.41 -8.12
N MET A 87 -11.34 -12.80 -7.01
CA MET A 87 -9.94 -12.72 -6.58
C MET A 87 -9.37 -14.12 -6.24
N HIS A 88 -10.16 -14.98 -5.60
CA HIS A 88 -9.77 -16.35 -5.28
C HIS A 88 -9.39 -17.11 -6.56
N LYS A 89 -10.24 -17.04 -7.58
CA LYS A 89 -10.02 -17.68 -8.88
C LYS A 89 -8.88 -17.01 -9.66
N LYS A 90 -8.89 -15.67 -9.73
CA LYS A 90 -7.93 -14.90 -10.55
C LYS A 90 -6.51 -14.96 -10.01
N TYR A 91 -6.31 -14.85 -8.71
CA TYR A 91 -4.97 -14.76 -8.09
C TYR A 91 -4.53 -16.04 -7.37
N LEU A 92 -5.34 -17.10 -7.40
CA LEU A 92 -5.08 -18.38 -6.72
C LEU A 92 -4.76 -18.19 -5.22
N ALA A 93 -5.37 -17.19 -4.61
CA ALA A 93 -5.19 -16.83 -3.22
C ALA A 93 -6.27 -17.48 -2.35
N SER A 94 -5.98 -17.73 -1.08
CA SER A 94 -6.98 -18.28 -0.16
C SER A 94 -8.11 -17.30 0.10
N TYR A 95 -9.33 -17.78 0.32
CA TYR A 95 -10.47 -16.98 0.74
C TYR A 95 -10.13 -16.11 1.96
N LEU A 96 -9.44 -16.73 2.92
CA LEU A 96 -9.08 -16.07 4.16
C LEU A 96 -8.11 -14.89 3.95
N ASP A 97 -7.08 -15.05 3.12
CA ASP A 97 -6.13 -13.97 2.81
C ASP A 97 -6.84 -12.78 2.14
N ILE A 98 -7.82 -13.08 1.26
CA ILE A 98 -8.61 -12.06 0.57
C ILE A 98 -9.52 -11.35 1.57
N ILE A 99 -10.26 -12.09 2.38
CA ILE A 99 -11.15 -11.51 3.41
C ILE A 99 -10.36 -10.61 4.37
N HIS A 100 -9.19 -11.05 4.84
CA HIS A 100 -8.32 -10.24 5.71
C HIS A 100 -7.73 -9.00 5.01
N THR A 101 -7.73 -8.97 3.68
CA THR A 101 -7.32 -7.78 2.92
C THR A 101 -8.46 -6.77 2.83
N ILE A 102 -9.69 -7.23 2.72
CA ILE A 102 -10.92 -6.43 2.60
C ILE A 102 -11.35 -5.88 3.96
N VAL A 103 -11.37 -6.75 4.99
CA VAL A 103 -11.78 -6.37 6.35
C VAL A 103 -10.62 -5.67 7.07
N PRO A 104 -10.85 -4.52 7.74
CA PRO A 104 -9.80 -3.78 8.41
C PRO A 104 -9.05 -4.61 9.45
N SER A 105 -7.71 -4.53 9.46
CA SER A 105 -6.88 -5.17 10.47
C SER A 105 -7.19 -4.64 11.88
N GLY A 106 -7.20 -5.53 12.89
CA GLY A 106 -7.49 -5.19 14.29
C GLY A 106 -8.96 -5.30 14.67
N THR A 107 -9.85 -5.62 13.72
CA THR A 107 -11.25 -5.96 14.00
C THR A 107 -11.44 -7.44 14.28
N ALA A 108 -10.40 -8.27 14.11
CA ALA A 108 -10.43 -9.69 14.42
C ALA A 108 -10.81 -9.93 15.88
N LEU A 109 -11.75 -10.85 16.09
CA LEU A 109 -12.15 -11.27 17.42
C LEU A 109 -10.98 -12.01 18.07
N LYS A 110 -10.37 -11.42 19.08
CA LYS A 110 -9.39 -12.13 19.92
C LYS A 110 -10.12 -12.79 21.06
N THR A 111 -10.10 -14.10 21.08
CA THR A 111 -10.59 -14.87 22.23
C THR A 111 -9.57 -14.75 23.34
N LYS A 112 -9.90 -14.02 24.40
CA LYS A 112 -9.10 -13.89 25.59
C LYS A 112 -9.57 -14.88 26.64
N GLU A 113 -8.63 -15.57 27.23
CA GLU A 113 -8.87 -16.49 28.33
C GLU A 113 -9.02 -15.68 29.62
N TRP A 114 -10.17 -15.77 30.23
CA TRP A 114 -10.47 -15.15 31.51
C TRP A 114 -10.55 -16.22 32.61
N ILE A 115 -9.99 -15.92 33.76
CA ILE A 115 -10.05 -16.74 34.95
C ILE A 115 -10.99 -16.04 35.93
N ILE A 116 -11.97 -16.81 36.39
CA ILE A 116 -13.03 -16.34 37.30
C ILE A 116 -12.90 -17.12 38.60
N LEU A 117 -12.94 -16.43 39.71
CA LEU A 117 -12.99 -17.03 41.06
C LEU A 117 -14.42 -17.43 41.35
N GLU A 118 -14.72 -18.75 41.42
CA GLU A 118 -16.06 -19.26 41.78
C GLU A 118 -16.21 -19.47 43.27
N ASN A 119 -15.22 -20.06 43.90
CA ASN A 119 -15.27 -20.36 45.34
C ASN A 119 -13.99 -19.89 46.05
N LYS A 120 -14.10 -19.24 47.18
CA LYS A 120 -12.95 -18.94 48.04
C LYS A 120 -12.62 -20.18 48.86
N SER A 121 -11.43 -20.74 48.66
CA SER A 121 -10.88 -21.81 49.49
C SER A 121 -9.62 -21.32 50.20
N GLU A 122 -9.35 -21.87 51.42
CA GLU A 122 -8.07 -21.64 52.09
C GLU A 122 -6.96 -22.36 51.34
N GLU A 123 -6.17 -21.59 50.61
CA GLU A 123 -5.10 -22.12 49.76
C GLU A 123 -3.80 -22.28 50.57
N LYS A 124 -3.28 -23.49 50.63
CA LYS A 124 -2.01 -23.81 51.31
C LYS A 124 -0.76 -23.37 50.53
N SER A 125 -0.85 -23.21 49.20
CA SER A 125 0.24 -22.79 48.31
C SER A 125 0.31 -21.27 48.22
N GLU A 126 1.44 -20.68 48.41
CA GLU A 126 1.68 -19.24 48.32
C GLU A 126 1.29 -18.69 46.94
N ILE A 127 1.59 -19.42 45.85
CA ILE A 127 1.23 -19.03 44.48
C ILE A 127 -0.30 -19.04 44.30
N ARG A 128 -0.99 -20.05 44.81
CA ARG A 128 -2.47 -20.16 44.73
C ARG A 128 -3.14 -19.05 45.51
N ARG A 129 -2.63 -18.75 46.69
CA ARG A 129 -3.14 -17.63 47.54
C ARG A 129 -2.99 -16.31 46.77
N ARG A 130 -1.83 -16.07 46.22
CA ARG A 130 -1.57 -14.88 45.40
C ARG A 130 -2.51 -14.76 44.19
N ILE A 131 -2.81 -15.86 43.48
CA ILE A 131 -3.79 -15.91 42.39
C ILE A 131 -5.17 -15.48 42.91
N THR A 132 -5.60 -16.01 44.04
CA THR A 132 -6.92 -15.72 44.62
C THR A 132 -7.01 -14.28 45.11
N GLU A 133 -5.96 -13.72 45.72
CA GLU A 133 -5.89 -12.33 46.15
C GLU A 133 -5.98 -11.38 44.93
N ILE A 134 -5.16 -11.58 43.89
CA ILE A 134 -5.19 -10.76 42.66
C ILE A 134 -6.59 -10.81 42.03
N LEU A 135 -7.21 -11.97 41.94
CA LEU A 135 -8.55 -12.08 41.36
C LEU A 135 -9.59 -11.36 42.23
N THR A 136 -9.48 -11.45 43.53
CA THR A 136 -10.40 -10.78 44.49
C THR A 136 -10.30 -9.26 44.38
N ASP A 137 -9.08 -8.73 44.33
CA ASP A 137 -8.80 -7.29 44.19
C ASP A 137 -9.26 -6.73 42.81
N ASN A 138 -9.36 -7.58 41.81
CA ASN A 138 -9.82 -7.23 40.45
C ASN A 138 -11.30 -7.64 40.20
N GLY A 139 -12.13 -7.70 41.22
CA GLY A 139 -13.56 -7.96 41.05
C GLY A 139 -13.92 -9.41 40.72
N GLY A 140 -13.09 -10.36 41.12
CA GLY A 140 -13.33 -11.80 40.95
C GLY A 140 -13.02 -12.39 39.60
N SER A 141 -12.55 -11.60 38.62
CA SER A 141 -12.20 -12.12 37.31
C SER A 141 -11.09 -11.30 36.60
N MET A 142 -10.20 -11.98 35.90
CA MET A 142 -9.11 -11.33 35.17
C MET A 142 -8.69 -12.12 33.91
N GLU A 143 -8.15 -11.41 32.91
CA GLU A 143 -7.50 -12.05 31.73
C GLU A 143 -6.30 -12.89 32.20
N PHE A 144 -6.19 -14.15 31.75
CA PHE A 144 -5.12 -15.07 32.15
C PHE A 144 -3.73 -14.51 31.95
N LYS A 145 -3.51 -13.77 30.83
CA LYS A 145 -2.23 -13.11 30.52
C LYS A 145 -1.89 -12.05 31.57
N GLY A 146 -2.83 -11.19 31.90
CA GLY A 146 -2.64 -10.17 32.94
C GLY A 146 -2.41 -10.78 34.33
N LEU A 147 -3.15 -11.85 34.65
CA LEU A 147 -2.97 -12.60 35.91
C LEU A 147 -1.55 -13.21 35.99
N LYS A 148 -1.05 -13.80 34.89
CA LYS A 148 0.32 -14.34 34.80
C LYS A 148 1.37 -13.24 34.97
N GLU A 149 1.20 -12.08 34.34
CA GLU A 149 2.10 -10.93 34.45
C GLU A 149 2.15 -10.39 35.90
N MET A 150 0.99 -10.27 36.57
CA MET A 150 0.93 -9.81 37.95
C MET A 150 1.46 -10.82 38.96
N CYS A 151 1.35 -12.11 38.70
CA CYS A 151 1.95 -13.15 39.53
C CYS A 151 3.49 -13.19 39.41
N GLY A 152 4.04 -12.78 38.27
CA GLY A 152 5.48 -12.75 38.01
C GLY A 152 6.14 -14.12 37.82
N VAL A 153 5.34 -15.21 37.82
CA VAL A 153 5.76 -16.61 37.67
C VAL A 153 4.81 -17.36 36.72
N ASP A 154 5.24 -18.52 36.26
CA ASP A 154 4.35 -19.35 35.42
C ASP A 154 3.30 -20.07 36.31
N ILE A 155 2.04 -19.66 36.15
CA ILE A 155 0.89 -20.12 36.94
C ILE A 155 0.01 -21.17 36.24
N GLN A 156 0.42 -21.61 35.00
CA GLN A 156 -0.44 -22.41 34.14
C GLN A 156 -0.90 -23.75 34.78
N ASN A 157 0.02 -24.41 35.47
CA ASN A 157 -0.27 -25.68 36.11
C ASN A 157 -1.17 -25.50 37.37
N GLN A 158 -0.92 -24.45 38.15
CA GLN A 158 -1.73 -24.10 39.33
C GLN A 158 -3.14 -23.75 38.92
N VAL A 159 -3.30 -22.88 37.92
CA VAL A 159 -4.64 -22.50 37.41
C VAL A 159 -5.42 -23.72 36.90
N ARG A 160 -4.77 -24.63 36.17
CA ARG A 160 -5.39 -25.88 35.70
C ARG A 160 -5.86 -26.76 36.88
N ALA A 161 -5.05 -26.90 37.93
CA ALA A 161 -5.42 -27.68 39.12
C ALA A 161 -6.63 -27.03 39.84
N MET A 162 -6.59 -25.72 40.05
CA MET A 162 -7.66 -24.97 40.69
C MET A 162 -9.00 -25.00 39.93
N ILE A 163 -8.91 -25.03 38.59
CA ILE A 163 -10.10 -25.23 37.72
C ILE A 163 -10.66 -26.64 37.90
N LYS A 164 -9.79 -27.65 37.95
CA LYS A 164 -10.22 -29.04 38.18
C LYS A 164 -10.83 -29.25 39.56
N GLU A 165 -10.37 -28.48 40.52
CA GLU A 165 -10.88 -28.48 41.91
C GLU A 165 -12.17 -27.64 42.12
N GLY A 166 -12.59 -26.88 41.08
CA GLY A 166 -13.80 -26.03 41.15
C GLY A 166 -13.60 -24.68 41.84
N THR A 167 -12.38 -24.32 42.19
CA THR A 167 -12.06 -23.01 42.80
C THR A 167 -12.09 -21.89 41.79
N LEU A 168 -11.57 -22.19 40.58
CA LEU A 168 -11.55 -21.28 39.47
C LEU A 168 -12.39 -21.82 38.31
N LYS A 169 -12.94 -20.91 37.53
CA LYS A 169 -13.57 -21.21 36.23
C LYS A 169 -12.85 -20.49 35.12
N LYS A 170 -12.71 -21.16 34.03
CA LYS A 170 -12.19 -20.60 32.81
C LYS A 170 -13.31 -20.20 31.89
N GLU A 171 -13.30 -18.93 31.47
CA GLU A 171 -14.22 -18.41 30.50
C GLU A 171 -13.42 -17.78 29.32
N TYR A 172 -13.90 -17.99 28.12
CA TYR A 172 -13.37 -17.33 26.96
C TYR A 172 -14.21 -16.10 26.65
N ARG A 173 -13.61 -14.89 26.85
CA ARG A 173 -14.24 -13.63 26.51
C ARG A 173 -13.59 -13.09 25.24
N GLN A 174 -14.40 -12.59 24.36
CA GLN A 174 -13.90 -11.97 23.15
C GLN A 174 -13.71 -10.48 23.36
N SER A 175 -12.61 -9.97 22.83
CA SER A 175 -12.36 -8.55 22.74
C SER A 175 -11.96 -8.21 21.31
N VAL A 176 -12.50 -7.13 20.80
CA VAL A 176 -11.96 -6.47 19.59
C VAL A 176 -10.84 -5.56 20.07
N ASP A 177 -9.68 -5.61 19.42
CA ASP A 177 -8.53 -4.75 19.79
C ASP A 177 -8.87 -3.26 19.60
N ILE A 178 -9.74 -2.97 18.63
CA ILE A 178 -10.17 -1.62 18.31
C ILE A 178 -11.59 -1.42 18.80
N LYS A 179 -11.73 -0.51 19.75
CA LYS A 179 -13.03 0.00 20.23
C LYS A 179 -13.20 1.43 19.78
N ASP A 180 -14.45 1.89 19.63
CA ASP A 180 -14.73 3.31 19.43
C ASP A 180 -13.99 4.13 20.49
N LYS A 181 -13.34 5.21 20.05
CA LYS A 181 -12.67 6.12 20.99
C LYS A 181 -13.75 6.92 21.71
N LYS A 182 -13.86 6.70 23.00
CA LYS A 182 -14.74 7.49 23.86
C LYS A 182 -13.93 8.54 24.60
N ILE A 183 -14.42 9.77 24.61
CA ILE A 183 -13.93 10.84 25.46
C ILE A 183 -15.03 11.23 26.44
N LYS A 184 -14.64 11.59 27.66
CA LYS A 184 -15.58 12.13 28.62
C LYS A 184 -15.85 13.59 28.27
N CYS A 185 -17.11 13.91 28.07
CA CYS A 185 -17.59 15.28 27.83
C CYS A 185 -18.47 15.72 29.02
N VAL A 186 -18.52 17.02 29.21
CA VAL A 186 -19.31 17.67 30.24
C VAL A 186 -20.30 18.60 29.55
N LYS A 187 -21.58 18.52 29.95
CA LYS A 187 -22.64 19.44 29.52
C LYS A 187 -23.44 19.96 30.69
N LEU A 188 -24.10 21.10 30.54
CA LEU A 188 -25.05 21.61 31.49
C LEU A 188 -26.29 20.69 31.58
N ILE A 189 -26.85 20.54 32.77
CA ILE A 189 -28.18 19.90 33.01
C ILE A 189 -29.25 20.98 33.11
N CYS A 190 -28.90 22.15 33.67
CA CYS A 190 -29.77 23.33 33.80
C CYS A 190 -29.69 24.22 32.53
N ASP A 191 -30.62 25.15 32.42
CA ASP A 191 -30.60 26.16 31.39
C ASP A 191 -29.43 27.14 31.57
N ARG A 192 -29.15 27.93 30.54
CA ARG A 192 -28.03 28.87 30.51
C ARG A 192 -28.11 29.93 31.59
N GLU A 193 -29.32 30.44 31.89
CA GLU A 193 -29.52 31.52 32.86
C GLU A 193 -29.21 31.03 34.26
N THR A 194 -29.72 29.89 34.65
CA THR A 194 -29.45 29.21 35.93
C THR A 194 -27.96 28.87 36.09
N ALA A 195 -27.30 28.47 35.03
CA ALA A 195 -25.86 28.19 35.04
C ALA A 195 -25.02 29.45 35.29
N LEU A 196 -25.36 30.58 34.64
CA LEU A 196 -24.68 31.86 34.83
C LEU A 196 -24.95 32.47 36.24
N GLU A 197 -26.16 32.34 36.74
CA GLU A 197 -26.52 32.76 38.12
C GLU A 197 -25.74 31.95 39.16
N SER A 198 -25.65 30.64 38.95
CA SER A 198 -24.84 29.74 39.78
C SER A 198 -23.35 30.07 39.71
N ALA A 199 -22.86 30.48 38.56
CA ALA A 199 -21.46 30.91 38.35
C ALA A 199 -21.17 32.19 39.14
N GLU A 200 -22.06 33.20 39.09
CA GLU A 200 -21.90 34.44 39.86
C GLU A 200 -21.87 34.18 41.36
N ASN A 201 -22.77 33.30 41.86
CA ASN A 201 -22.83 32.90 43.28
C ASN A 201 -21.57 32.16 43.75
N LEU A 202 -20.90 31.47 42.85
CA LEU A 202 -19.68 30.70 43.10
C LEU A 202 -18.40 31.49 42.88
N ARG A 203 -18.46 32.64 42.23
CA ARG A 203 -17.28 33.42 41.79
C ARG A 203 -16.32 33.75 42.94
N ARG A 204 -16.81 34.06 44.14
CA ARG A 204 -15.97 34.33 45.32
C ARG A 204 -15.52 33.10 46.07
N LYS A 205 -16.39 32.05 46.16
CA LYS A 205 -16.16 30.86 46.99
C LYS A 205 -15.44 29.76 46.25
N ALA A 206 -15.66 29.60 44.92
CA ALA A 206 -15.13 28.54 44.10
C ALA A 206 -14.91 29.04 42.64
N PRO A 207 -13.94 29.93 42.41
CA PRO A 207 -13.76 30.62 41.13
C PRO A 207 -13.56 29.69 39.94
N VAL A 208 -12.94 28.52 40.14
CA VAL A 208 -12.75 27.52 39.09
C VAL A 208 -14.08 26.88 38.69
N GLN A 209 -14.99 26.60 39.64
CA GLN A 209 -16.33 26.11 39.32
C GLN A 209 -17.16 27.13 38.57
N ALA A 210 -17.08 28.42 38.95
CA ALA A 210 -17.74 29.52 38.25
C ALA A 210 -17.27 29.61 36.80
N LYS A 211 -15.96 29.58 36.56
CA LYS A 211 -15.35 29.61 35.20
C LYS A 211 -15.74 28.41 34.36
N MET A 212 -15.89 27.21 34.98
CA MET A 212 -16.38 26.02 34.27
C MET A 212 -17.82 26.18 33.78
N LEU A 213 -18.70 26.73 34.60
CA LEU A 213 -20.09 26.99 34.23
C LEU A 213 -20.19 28.07 33.14
N GLU A 214 -19.37 29.13 33.21
CA GLU A 214 -19.28 30.15 32.16
C GLU A 214 -18.88 29.53 30.81
N VAL A 215 -17.83 28.70 30.77
CA VAL A 215 -17.41 28.00 29.57
C VAL A 215 -18.49 27.07 29.03
N LEU A 216 -19.18 26.34 29.90
CA LEU A 216 -20.25 25.43 29.50
C LEU A 216 -21.54 26.16 29.10
N SER A 217 -21.77 27.39 29.53
CA SER A 217 -22.92 28.20 29.11
C SER A 217 -22.82 28.69 27.65
N GLU A 218 -21.59 28.73 27.10
CA GLU A 218 -21.33 29.13 25.74
C GLU A 218 -21.18 27.95 24.76
N ASN A 219 -21.12 26.71 25.29
CA ASN A 219 -20.89 25.50 24.52
C ASN A 219 -21.92 24.44 24.91
N GLU A 220 -22.47 23.72 23.93
CA GLU A 220 -23.40 22.62 24.16
C GLU A 220 -22.79 21.52 25.03
N TYR A 221 -21.52 21.21 24.78
CA TYR A 221 -20.66 20.35 25.58
C TYR A 221 -19.18 20.68 25.38
N VAL A 222 -18.34 20.33 26.35
CA VAL A 222 -16.89 20.49 26.30
C VAL A 222 -16.23 19.20 26.77
N SER A 223 -15.10 18.81 26.15
CA SER A 223 -14.35 17.64 26.63
C SER A 223 -13.85 17.91 28.06
N LEU A 224 -13.88 16.89 28.91
CA LEU A 224 -13.39 17.00 30.28
C LEU A 224 -11.95 17.49 30.36
N ALA A 225 -11.11 17.05 29.45
CA ALA A 225 -9.70 17.44 29.37
C ALA A 225 -9.53 18.93 28.98
N ASP A 226 -10.28 19.42 27.99
CA ASP A 226 -10.23 20.81 27.57
C ASP A 226 -10.84 21.73 28.61
N LEU A 227 -11.97 21.35 29.21
CA LEU A 227 -12.59 22.10 30.30
C LEU A 227 -11.63 22.27 31.48
N GLN A 228 -10.90 21.22 31.83
CA GLN A 228 -9.87 21.29 32.88
C GLN A 228 -8.71 22.22 32.49
N LYS A 229 -8.25 22.13 31.26
CA LYS A 229 -7.15 22.93 30.72
C LYS A 229 -7.50 24.42 30.65
N PHE A 230 -8.69 24.77 30.15
CA PHE A 230 -9.12 26.17 30.00
C PHE A 230 -9.44 26.84 31.31
N THR A 231 -9.88 26.07 32.31
CA THR A 231 -10.30 26.61 33.62
C THR A 231 -9.26 26.40 34.72
N ASN A 232 -8.14 25.71 34.43
CA ASN A 232 -7.19 25.20 35.43
C ASN A 232 -7.84 24.37 36.54
N GLY A 233 -8.90 23.63 36.15
CA GLY A 233 -9.67 22.82 37.11
C GLY A 233 -9.22 21.37 37.14
N SER A 234 -9.73 20.64 38.13
CA SER A 234 -9.46 19.21 38.33
C SER A 234 -10.71 18.35 38.15
N HIS A 235 -10.53 17.06 38.08
CA HIS A 235 -11.67 16.09 38.05
C HIS A 235 -12.58 16.22 39.26
N SER A 236 -12.04 16.54 40.45
CA SER A 236 -12.82 16.76 41.65
C SER A 236 -13.73 18.01 41.57
N THR A 237 -13.27 19.04 40.84
CA THR A 237 -14.04 20.26 40.58
C THR A 237 -15.30 19.95 39.77
N VAL A 238 -15.17 19.17 38.71
CA VAL A 238 -16.32 18.73 37.88
C VAL A 238 -17.27 17.83 38.67
N LYS A 239 -16.75 16.86 39.46
CA LYS A 239 -17.57 16.05 40.35
C LYS A 239 -18.34 16.88 41.37
N ALA A 240 -17.79 17.97 41.83
CA ALA A 240 -18.49 18.88 42.75
C ALA A 240 -19.66 19.62 42.10
N LEU A 241 -19.51 19.99 40.80
CA LEU A 241 -20.60 20.55 39.98
C LEU A 241 -21.68 19.49 39.67
N GLU A 242 -21.26 18.25 39.39
CA GLU A 242 -22.15 17.10 39.12
C GLU A 242 -23.00 16.80 40.37
N LYS A 243 -22.41 16.79 41.58
CA LYS A 243 -23.14 16.61 42.85
C LYS A 243 -24.15 17.75 43.11
N LYS A 244 -23.97 18.91 42.54
CA LYS A 244 -24.90 20.05 42.59
C LYS A 244 -25.97 19.99 41.50
N ASN A 245 -26.00 18.95 40.68
CA ASN A 245 -26.92 18.75 39.54
C ASN A 245 -26.84 19.90 38.53
N LEU A 246 -25.68 20.57 38.38
CA LEU A 246 -25.48 21.61 37.40
C LEU A 246 -24.90 21.09 36.09
N VAL A 247 -24.12 20.01 36.16
CA VAL A 247 -23.46 19.40 34.97
C VAL A 247 -23.62 17.89 34.96
N ASN A 248 -23.55 17.30 33.76
CA ASN A 248 -23.51 15.85 33.55
C ASN A 248 -22.22 15.48 32.79
N VAL A 249 -21.58 14.42 33.28
CA VAL A 249 -20.41 13.84 32.57
C VAL A 249 -20.88 12.60 31.81
N PHE A 250 -20.66 12.57 30.49
CA PHE A 250 -21.07 11.48 29.64
C PHE A 250 -19.94 11.06 28.70
N ASP A 251 -19.99 9.81 28.23
CA ASP A 251 -19.05 9.32 27.23
C ASP A 251 -19.55 9.67 25.85
N MET A 252 -18.73 10.39 25.08
CA MET A 252 -18.98 10.74 23.71
C MET A 252 -18.04 9.95 22.80
N THR A 253 -18.58 9.28 21.78
CA THR A 253 -17.77 8.63 20.76
C THR A 253 -17.17 9.68 19.84
N VAL A 254 -15.86 9.63 19.67
CA VAL A 254 -15.11 10.59 18.83
C VAL A 254 -14.32 9.80 17.80
N GLU A 255 -14.44 10.19 16.55
CA GLU A 255 -13.65 9.65 15.46
C GLU A 255 -12.17 10.04 15.62
N ARG A 256 -11.29 9.08 15.30
CA ARG A 256 -9.85 9.33 15.16
C ARG A 256 -9.60 9.86 13.77
N ASP A 257 -9.89 11.15 13.55
CA ASP A 257 -9.56 11.80 12.29
C ASP A 257 -8.09 12.24 12.33
N PRO A 258 -7.21 11.70 11.48
CA PRO A 258 -5.80 12.11 11.44
C PRO A 258 -5.59 13.57 11.00
N TYR A 259 -6.62 14.23 10.49
CA TYR A 259 -6.58 15.59 9.95
C TYR A 259 -7.46 16.58 10.73
N TRP A 260 -8.06 16.20 11.83
CA TRP A 260 -9.01 17.00 12.63
C TRP A 260 -8.47 18.38 13.08
N ASN A 261 -7.14 18.50 13.23
CA ASN A 261 -6.47 19.75 13.64
C ASN A 261 -6.15 20.69 12.47
N ARG A 262 -6.49 20.31 11.22
CA ARG A 262 -6.16 21.11 10.04
C ARG A 262 -7.41 21.85 9.56
N VAL A 263 -7.29 23.15 9.47
CA VAL A 263 -8.30 23.99 8.82
C VAL A 263 -8.00 24.00 7.33
N PHE A 264 -8.97 23.63 6.53
CA PHE A 264 -8.87 23.64 5.07
C PHE A 264 -9.71 24.78 4.53
N GLU A 265 -9.06 25.74 3.88
CA GLU A 265 -9.76 26.81 3.17
C GLU A 265 -10.46 26.24 1.95
N LYS A 266 -11.72 26.62 1.74
CA LYS A 266 -12.51 26.14 0.61
C LYS A 266 -11.92 26.68 -0.70
N THR A 267 -11.63 25.80 -1.65
CA THR A 267 -11.15 26.18 -2.98
C THR A 267 -12.25 26.11 -4.02
N GLU A 268 -12.19 27.04 -4.98
CA GLU A 268 -13.14 27.09 -6.09
C GLU A 268 -12.66 26.23 -7.27
N LYS A 269 -13.62 25.95 -8.17
CA LYS A 269 -13.42 25.23 -9.42
C LYS A 269 -12.60 26.08 -10.38
N MET A 270 -11.55 25.51 -10.96
CA MET A 270 -10.77 26.15 -12.03
C MET A 270 -11.51 26.03 -13.36
N VAL A 271 -11.31 27.01 -14.25
CA VAL A 271 -11.80 26.91 -15.62
C VAL A 271 -10.98 25.87 -16.38
N PRO A 272 -11.60 24.80 -16.92
CA PRO A 272 -10.87 23.78 -17.63
C PRO A 272 -10.36 24.25 -18.98
N THR A 273 -9.26 23.71 -19.45
CA THR A 273 -8.84 23.84 -20.84
C THR A 273 -9.73 22.98 -21.75
N PRO A 274 -9.77 23.22 -23.09
CA PRO A 274 -10.57 22.38 -23.98
C PRO A 274 -10.25 20.89 -23.89
N GLU A 275 -8.96 20.51 -23.73
CA GLU A 275 -8.54 19.11 -23.54
C GLU A 275 -9.07 18.53 -22.22
N GLN A 276 -9.05 19.32 -21.14
CA GLN A 276 -9.59 18.94 -19.84
C GLN A 276 -11.10 18.80 -19.87
N GLU A 277 -11.79 19.77 -20.47
CA GLU A 277 -13.25 19.79 -20.61
C GLU A 277 -13.73 18.55 -21.39
N TYR A 278 -13.12 18.27 -22.53
CA TYR A 278 -13.39 17.06 -23.31
C TYR A 278 -13.24 15.79 -22.49
N ALA A 279 -12.15 15.66 -21.71
CA ALA A 279 -11.93 14.49 -20.88
C ALA A 279 -12.97 14.36 -19.75
N ILE A 280 -13.33 15.47 -19.10
CA ILE A 280 -14.35 15.51 -18.05
C ILE A 280 -15.71 15.09 -18.62
N ASP A 281 -16.10 15.64 -19.75
CA ASP A 281 -17.40 15.39 -20.39
C ASP A 281 -17.51 13.92 -20.84
N GLU A 282 -16.50 13.39 -21.48
CA GLU A 282 -16.47 12.00 -21.93
C GLU A 282 -16.65 11.01 -20.78
N ILE A 283 -15.89 11.19 -19.69
CA ILE A 283 -16.00 10.33 -18.52
C ILE A 283 -17.35 10.53 -17.82
N THR A 284 -17.78 11.78 -17.64
CA THR A 284 -19.05 12.11 -16.97
C THR A 284 -20.26 11.56 -17.73
N ASN A 285 -20.26 11.67 -19.07
CA ASN A 285 -21.36 11.17 -19.90
C ASN A 285 -21.46 9.63 -19.82
N SER A 286 -20.35 8.90 -19.79
CA SER A 286 -20.38 7.44 -19.64
C SER A 286 -20.90 7.00 -18.27
N VAL A 287 -20.61 7.76 -17.22
CA VAL A 287 -21.17 7.51 -15.88
C VAL A 287 -22.68 7.81 -15.86
N LYS A 288 -23.12 8.83 -16.58
CA LYS A 288 -24.53 9.22 -16.68
C LYS A 288 -25.37 8.20 -17.46
N SER A 289 -24.83 7.66 -18.56
CA SER A 289 -25.48 6.60 -19.34
C SER A 289 -25.48 5.24 -18.61
N GLY A 290 -24.60 5.04 -17.64
CA GLY A 290 -24.43 3.76 -16.96
C GLY A 290 -23.61 2.73 -17.74
N ASP A 291 -23.06 3.11 -18.89
CA ASP A 291 -22.26 2.22 -19.74
C ASP A 291 -20.87 1.92 -19.13
N GLY A 292 -20.42 2.79 -18.25
CA GLY A 292 -19.07 2.69 -17.68
C GLY A 292 -18.01 2.92 -18.75
N GLY A 293 -16.90 2.21 -18.64
CA GLY A 293 -15.80 2.22 -19.61
C GLY A 293 -14.45 2.40 -18.97
N ILE A 294 -13.42 2.05 -19.71
CA ILE A 294 -12.03 2.19 -19.26
C ILE A 294 -11.36 3.27 -20.09
N TYR A 295 -10.90 4.30 -19.43
CA TYR A 295 -10.25 5.46 -20.03
C TYR A 295 -8.78 5.49 -19.66
N LEU A 296 -7.91 5.68 -20.66
CA LEU A 296 -6.51 6.02 -20.44
C LEU A 296 -6.32 7.53 -20.62
N LEU A 297 -6.18 8.26 -19.52
CA LEU A 297 -5.89 9.69 -19.53
C LEU A 297 -4.38 9.91 -19.61
N HIS A 298 -3.88 10.08 -20.82
CA HIS A 298 -2.48 10.39 -21.10
C HIS A 298 -2.29 11.91 -21.11
N GLY A 299 -1.69 12.46 -20.05
CA GLY A 299 -1.47 13.91 -19.96
C GLY A 299 -0.07 14.24 -19.50
N VAL A 300 0.60 15.15 -20.19
CA VAL A 300 1.96 15.60 -19.83
C VAL A 300 2.03 16.07 -18.38
N THR A 301 3.23 16.11 -17.82
CA THR A 301 3.44 16.62 -16.46
C THR A 301 3.03 18.10 -16.39
N GLY A 302 2.11 18.45 -15.47
CA GLY A 302 1.57 19.80 -15.35
C GLY A 302 0.39 20.11 -16.29
N SER A 303 -0.20 19.12 -16.95
CA SER A 303 -1.42 19.29 -17.76
C SER A 303 -2.69 19.51 -16.93
N GLY A 304 -2.63 19.41 -15.61
CA GLY A 304 -3.79 19.62 -14.73
C GLY A 304 -4.67 18.39 -14.55
N LYS A 305 -4.15 17.16 -14.70
CA LYS A 305 -4.88 15.90 -14.46
C LYS A 305 -5.65 15.91 -13.14
N THR A 306 -5.08 16.44 -12.07
CA THR A 306 -5.74 16.50 -10.76
C THR A 306 -7.03 17.32 -10.79
N GLU A 307 -7.09 18.40 -11.57
CA GLU A 307 -8.32 19.18 -11.72
C GLU A 307 -9.39 18.41 -12.52
N VAL A 308 -8.98 17.66 -13.55
CA VAL A 308 -9.89 16.74 -14.26
C VAL A 308 -10.48 15.73 -13.27
N PHE A 309 -9.65 15.16 -12.40
CA PHE A 309 -10.15 14.22 -11.39
C PHE A 309 -11.16 14.88 -10.45
N MET A 310 -10.82 16.05 -9.89
CA MET A 310 -11.71 16.76 -8.96
C MET A 310 -13.03 17.14 -9.60
N GLN A 311 -13.03 17.65 -10.83
CA GLN A 311 -14.26 18.03 -11.52
C GLN A 311 -15.09 16.81 -11.95
N THR A 312 -14.46 15.72 -12.40
CA THR A 312 -15.14 14.45 -12.67
C THR A 312 -15.80 13.90 -11.40
N ILE A 313 -15.07 13.87 -10.28
CA ILE A 313 -15.59 13.43 -8.98
C ILE A 313 -16.79 14.31 -8.58
N GLU A 314 -16.68 15.64 -8.69
CA GLU A 314 -17.75 16.57 -8.37
C GLU A 314 -19.02 16.28 -9.18
N ASN A 315 -18.89 16.06 -10.49
CA ASN A 315 -20.00 15.70 -11.36
C ASN A 315 -20.64 14.36 -10.95
N VAL A 316 -19.83 13.35 -10.65
CA VAL A 316 -20.27 12.01 -10.23
C VAL A 316 -21.05 12.08 -8.91
N ILE A 317 -20.55 12.85 -7.94
CA ILE A 317 -21.20 13.03 -6.65
C ILE A 317 -22.52 13.79 -6.77
N ASN A 318 -22.58 14.77 -7.66
CA ASN A 318 -23.84 15.49 -7.94
C ASN A 318 -24.91 14.61 -8.61
N MET A 319 -24.52 13.46 -9.17
CA MET A 319 -25.44 12.42 -9.67
C MET A 319 -25.88 11.43 -8.55
N GLY A 320 -25.45 11.64 -7.30
CA GLY A 320 -25.73 10.72 -6.19
C GLY A 320 -24.91 9.42 -6.23
N LYS A 321 -23.81 9.41 -6.98
CA LYS A 321 -22.85 8.30 -7.03
C LYS A 321 -21.61 8.62 -6.23
N SER A 322 -20.76 7.61 -6.00
CA SER A 322 -19.53 7.71 -5.20
C SER A 322 -18.28 7.59 -6.06
N ALA A 323 -17.12 7.98 -5.51
CA ALA A 323 -15.85 7.97 -6.21
C ALA A 323 -14.71 7.35 -5.39
N ILE A 324 -13.88 6.53 -6.03
CA ILE A 324 -12.62 6.04 -5.47
C ILE A 324 -11.46 6.66 -6.25
N MET A 325 -10.51 7.26 -5.54
CA MET A 325 -9.27 7.73 -6.13
C MET A 325 -8.08 6.97 -5.53
N LEU A 326 -7.39 6.22 -6.37
CA LEU A 326 -6.18 5.50 -6.01
C LEU A 326 -4.96 6.32 -6.40
N VAL A 327 -4.04 6.46 -5.46
CA VAL A 327 -2.75 7.13 -5.67
C VAL A 327 -1.62 6.23 -5.20
N PRO A 328 -0.42 6.31 -5.80
CA PRO A 328 0.75 5.64 -5.25
C PRO A 328 0.99 6.10 -3.80
N GLU A 329 1.34 5.17 -2.91
CA GLU A 329 1.47 5.45 -1.47
C GLU A 329 2.38 6.65 -1.15
N ILE A 330 3.46 6.81 -1.92
CA ILE A 330 4.40 7.94 -1.80
C ILE A 330 3.84 9.25 -2.40
N SER A 331 2.78 9.19 -3.21
CA SER A 331 2.12 10.36 -3.81
C SER A 331 0.96 10.88 -2.97
N LEU A 332 0.53 10.12 -1.95
CA LEU A 332 -0.48 10.59 -0.99
C LEU A 332 0.14 11.61 -0.02
N THR A 333 0.50 12.75 -0.56
CA THR A 333 1.12 13.83 0.20
C THR A 333 0.07 14.65 0.95
N PRO A 334 0.47 15.36 2.03
CA PRO A 334 -0.41 16.29 2.71
C PRO A 334 -1.00 17.37 1.80
N GLN A 335 -0.26 17.80 0.78
CA GLN A 335 -0.74 18.76 -0.22
C GLN A 335 -1.90 18.20 -1.06
N MET A 336 -1.80 16.93 -1.49
CA MET A 336 -2.88 16.26 -2.21
C MET A 336 -4.12 16.10 -1.34
N VAL A 337 -3.94 15.60 -0.12
CA VAL A 337 -5.04 15.48 0.86
C VAL A 337 -5.70 16.84 1.10
N SER A 338 -4.88 17.89 1.30
CA SER A 338 -5.38 19.26 1.50
C SER A 338 -6.24 19.75 0.33
N ARG A 339 -5.81 19.53 -0.92
CA ARG A 339 -6.59 19.93 -2.12
C ARG A 339 -7.99 19.30 -2.13
N PHE A 340 -8.09 18.01 -1.82
CA PHE A 340 -9.38 17.33 -1.81
C PHE A 340 -10.23 17.71 -0.60
N MET A 341 -9.63 17.84 0.59
CA MET A 341 -10.34 18.29 1.77
C MET A 341 -10.84 19.74 1.63
N SER A 342 -10.06 20.61 0.97
CA SER A 342 -10.47 21.99 0.66
C SER A 342 -11.64 22.05 -0.33
N ARG A 343 -11.75 21.07 -1.25
CA ARG A 343 -12.83 21.05 -2.25
C ARG A 343 -14.09 20.37 -1.75
N PHE A 344 -13.96 19.23 -1.08
CA PHE A 344 -15.07 18.33 -0.77
C PHE A 344 -15.37 18.22 0.74
N GLY A 345 -14.50 18.74 1.61
CA GLY A 345 -14.72 18.76 3.06
C GLY A 345 -14.89 17.37 3.67
N GLY A 346 -15.86 17.24 4.57
CA GLY A 346 -16.15 16.03 5.31
C GLY A 346 -16.59 14.82 4.50
N ARG A 347 -16.95 15.00 3.21
CA ARG A 347 -17.33 13.89 2.30
C ARG A 347 -16.15 12.99 1.90
N VAL A 348 -14.91 13.35 2.25
CA VAL A 348 -13.70 12.61 1.91
C VAL A 348 -13.30 11.69 3.04
N ALA A 349 -13.04 10.43 2.73
CA ALA A 349 -12.35 9.48 3.60
C ALA A 349 -10.96 9.16 3.03
N ILE A 350 -9.96 9.06 3.92
CA ILE A 350 -8.57 8.82 3.52
C ILE A 350 -8.15 7.44 4.02
N PHE A 351 -7.58 6.61 3.10
CA PHE A 351 -7.28 5.23 3.41
C PHE A 351 -5.88 4.81 2.93
N HIS A 352 -4.91 4.67 3.85
CA HIS A 352 -3.52 4.29 3.55
C HIS A 352 -2.84 3.52 4.69
N SER A 353 -1.68 2.91 4.41
CA SER A 353 -0.93 2.08 5.36
C SER A 353 -0.37 2.86 6.56
N GLY A 354 -0.15 4.17 6.44
CA GLY A 354 0.35 5.04 7.51
C GLY A 354 -0.67 5.33 8.60
N LEU A 355 -1.97 5.01 8.40
CA LEU A 355 -2.99 5.11 9.41
C LEU A 355 -2.78 4.04 10.49
N SER A 356 -2.97 4.41 11.75
CA SER A 356 -3.11 3.43 12.84
C SER A 356 -4.32 2.54 12.60
N ALA A 357 -4.34 1.36 13.23
CA ALA A 357 -5.46 0.44 13.09
C ALA A 357 -6.80 1.10 13.50
N GLY A 358 -6.80 1.95 14.53
CA GLY A 358 -7.99 2.68 14.97
C GLY A 358 -8.44 3.74 13.98
N GLU A 359 -7.53 4.56 13.44
CA GLU A 359 -7.84 5.55 12.42
C GLU A 359 -8.41 4.87 11.16
N ARG A 360 -7.82 3.75 10.73
CA ARG A 360 -8.30 2.97 9.59
C ARG A 360 -9.70 2.41 9.80
N TYR A 361 -9.99 1.93 11.00
CA TYR A 361 -11.31 1.45 11.39
C TYR A 361 -12.35 2.57 11.34
N ASP A 362 -12.04 3.75 11.91
CA ASP A 362 -12.95 4.88 11.95
C ASP A 362 -13.23 5.41 10.52
N GLN A 363 -12.22 5.50 9.65
CA GLN A 363 -12.41 5.85 8.24
C GLN A 363 -13.25 4.79 7.49
N TRP A 364 -13.00 3.50 7.74
CA TRP A 364 -13.78 2.42 7.15
C TRP A 364 -15.26 2.49 7.59
N LYS A 365 -15.51 2.77 8.85
CA LYS A 365 -16.86 2.94 9.41
C LYS A 365 -17.57 4.13 8.76
N LYS A 366 -16.90 5.27 8.65
CA LYS A 366 -17.39 6.47 7.96
C LYS A 366 -17.84 6.18 6.52
N ILE A 367 -17.07 5.39 5.79
CA ILE A 367 -17.41 4.96 4.42
C ILE A 367 -18.64 4.04 4.44
N ARG A 368 -18.63 3.02 5.29
CA ARG A 368 -19.72 2.04 5.40
C ARG A 368 -21.05 2.69 5.77
N ASP A 369 -21.02 3.64 6.70
CA ASP A 369 -22.21 4.30 7.23
C ASP A 369 -22.72 5.41 6.28
N GLY A 370 -22.05 5.64 5.12
CA GLY A 370 -22.46 6.59 4.08
C GLY A 370 -22.12 8.06 4.41
N GLU A 371 -21.26 8.31 5.36
CA GLU A 371 -20.82 9.66 5.76
C GLU A 371 -19.73 10.20 4.81
N ALA A 372 -19.13 9.33 3.98
CA ALA A 372 -18.17 9.69 2.96
C ALA A 372 -18.55 9.07 1.61
N ASP A 373 -18.56 9.90 0.56
CA ASP A 373 -18.83 9.52 -0.83
C ASP A 373 -17.54 9.43 -1.66
N ILE A 374 -16.45 9.96 -1.15
CA ILE A 374 -15.17 10.00 -1.83
C ILE A 374 -14.15 9.27 -0.97
N VAL A 375 -13.47 8.30 -1.55
CA VAL A 375 -12.36 7.60 -0.92
C VAL A 375 -11.07 7.91 -1.67
N ILE A 376 -10.07 8.41 -0.95
CA ILE A 376 -8.73 8.64 -1.51
C ILE A 376 -7.74 7.77 -0.75
N GLY A 377 -6.93 7.01 -1.48
CA GLY A 377 -5.96 6.19 -0.79
C GLY A 377 -4.99 5.44 -1.68
N ALA A 378 -4.13 4.65 -1.02
CA ALA A 378 -3.24 3.73 -1.70
C ALA A 378 -4.02 2.53 -2.27
N ARG A 379 -3.34 1.59 -2.90
CA ARG A 379 -3.94 0.41 -3.54
C ARG A 379 -5.01 -0.31 -2.71
N SER A 380 -4.90 -0.31 -1.38
CA SER A 380 -5.87 -0.98 -0.50
C SER A 380 -7.20 -0.25 -0.37
N ALA A 381 -7.27 1.02 -0.77
CA ALA A 381 -8.51 1.79 -0.77
C ALA A 381 -9.55 1.22 -1.73
N ILE A 382 -9.12 0.41 -2.70
CA ILE A 382 -10.01 -0.32 -3.62
C ILE A 382 -10.95 -1.29 -2.89
N PHE A 383 -10.64 -1.71 -1.67
CA PHE A 383 -11.46 -2.64 -0.88
C PHE A 383 -12.39 -1.97 0.13
N THR A 384 -12.49 -0.65 0.11
CA THR A 384 -13.41 0.06 1.01
C THR A 384 -14.87 -0.24 0.65
N PRO A 385 -15.78 -0.29 1.64
CA PRO A 385 -17.18 -0.69 1.43
C PRO A 385 -18.02 0.48 0.86
N LEU A 386 -17.50 1.18 -0.14
CA LEU A 386 -18.15 2.27 -0.80
C LEU A 386 -19.23 1.72 -1.75
N LYS A 387 -20.44 2.24 -1.64
CA LYS A 387 -21.60 1.84 -2.45
C LYS A 387 -21.81 2.79 -3.61
N ASN A 388 -22.57 2.33 -4.61
CA ASN A 388 -22.99 3.14 -5.75
C ASN A 388 -21.83 3.87 -6.45
N ILE A 389 -20.75 3.14 -6.72
CA ILE A 389 -19.55 3.70 -7.34
C ILE A 389 -19.88 4.16 -8.76
N GLY A 390 -19.56 5.41 -9.09
CA GLY A 390 -19.67 5.97 -10.44
C GLY A 390 -18.34 6.08 -11.15
N VAL A 391 -17.24 6.30 -10.41
CA VAL A 391 -15.91 6.40 -11.01
C VAL A 391 -14.82 5.85 -10.10
N ILE A 392 -13.87 5.16 -10.69
CA ILE A 392 -12.61 4.74 -10.04
C ILE A 392 -11.45 5.36 -10.82
N ILE A 393 -10.70 6.23 -10.16
CA ILE A 393 -9.56 6.94 -10.76
C ILE A 393 -8.26 6.35 -10.21
N MET A 394 -7.30 6.08 -11.08
CA MET A 394 -5.95 5.64 -10.70
C MET A 394 -4.93 6.64 -11.24
N ASP A 395 -4.34 7.42 -10.36
CA ASP A 395 -3.24 8.33 -10.74
C ASP A 395 -1.92 7.57 -10.81
N GLU A 396 -1.03 7.97 -11.74
CA GLU A 396 0.26 7.31 -12.00
C GLU A 396 0.09 5.78 -12.16
N GLU A 397 -0.83 5.37 -13.07
CA GLU A 397 -1.26 3.97 -13.24
C GLU A 397 -0.10 2.98 -13.50
N HIS A 398 1.02 3.49 -14.08
CA HIS A 398 2.24 2.74 -14.35
C HIS A 398 3.02 2.34 -13.08
N SER A 399 2.61 2.85 -11.91
CA SER A 399 3.36 2.64 -10.66
C SER A 399 3.33 1.18 -10.19
N ASP A 400 4.52 0.60 -9.95
CA ASP A 400 4.67 -0.76 -9.41
C ASP A 400 3.97 -0.95 -8.05
N THR A 401 3.69 0.13 -7.31
CA THR A 401 3.05 0.07 -5.99
C THR A 401 1.61 -0.42 -6.03
N TYR A 402 0.98 -0.45 -7.20
CA TYR A 402 -0.37 -1.00 -7.40
C TYR A 402 -0.41 -2.53 -7.42
N LYS A 403 0.72 -3.19 -7.59
CA LYS A 403 0.87 -4.63 -7.41
C LYS A 403 1.16 -4.98 -5.95
N SER A 404 0.46 -5.97 -5.39
CA SER A 404 0.74 -6.50 -4.06
C SER A 404 1.81 -7.58 -4.09
N ASP A 405 2.84 -7.45 -3.25
CA ASP A 405 3.87 -8.48 -3.06
C ASP A 405 3.45 -9.59 -2.08
N MET A 406 2.41 -9.34 -1.29
CA MET A 406 1.85 -10.27 -0.31
C MET A 406 0.55 -10.89 -0.82
N SER A 407 0.21 -12.08 -0.29
CA SER A 407 -1.10 -12.70 -0.58
C SER A 407 -2.26 -11.84 -0.05
N PRO A 408 -3.31 -11.66 -0.86
CA PRO A 408 -3.42 -11.97 -2.28
C PRO A 408 -2.52 -11.06 -3.12
N ARG A 409 -1.83 -11.62 -4.12
CA ARG A 409 -0.94 -10.88 -5.00
C ARG A 409 -1.70 -10.16 -6.11
N TYR A 410 -2.68 -9.35 -5.73
CA TYR A 410 -3.54 -8.64 -6.67
C TYR A 410 -2.85 -7.42 -7.31
N HIS A 411 -3.38 -7.00 -8.44
CA HIS A 411 -3.07 -5.71 -9.05
C HIS A 411 -4.29 -4.80 -8.94
N ALA A 412 -4.12 -3.60 -8.35
CA ALA A 412 -5.24 -2.69 -8.10
C ALA A 412 -6.00 -2.28 -9.37
N ARG A 413 -5.33 -2.19 -10.55
CA ARG A 413 -5.98 -1.90 -11.84
C ARG A 413 -7.00 -2.98 -12.22
N GLU A 414 -6.62 -4.25 -12.13
CA GLU A 414 -7.53 -5.35 -12.47
C GLU A 414 -8.71 -5.41 -11.49
N THR A 415 -8.42 -5.21 -10.21
CA THR A 415 -9.45 -5.14 -9.15
C THR A 415 -10.39 -3.95 -9.36
N ALA A 416 -9.87 -2.79 -9.78
CA ALA A 416 -10.66 -1.60 -10.09
C ALA A 416 -11.59 -1.84 -11.28
N ILE A 417 -11.07 -2.47 -12.35
CA ILE A 417 -11.87 -2.81 -13.54
C ILE A 417 -13.00 -3.78 -13.17
N PHE A 418 -12.71 -4.80 -12.35
CA PHE A 418 -13.73 -5.74 -11.89
C PHE A 418 -14.79 -5.04 -11.03
N ARG A 419 -14.40 -4.25 -10.03
CA ARG A 419 -15.37 -3.49 -9.22
C ARG A 419 -16.21 -2.51 -10.01
N ALA A 420 -15.61 -1.85 -11.01
CA ALA A 420 -16.31 -0.94 -11.88
C ALA A 420 -17.36 -1.67 -12.74
N SER A 421 -17.04 -2.87 -13.24
CA SER A 421 -17.98 -3.67 -14.04
C SER A 421 -19.22 -4.11 -13.23
N GLN A 422 -19.09 -4.32 -11.92
CA GLN A 422 -20.23 -4.65 -11.05
C GLN A 422 -21.22 -3.49 -10.91
N SER A 423 -20.77 -2.23 -10.96
CA SER A 423 -21.58 -1.03 -10.70
C SER A 423 -21.86 -0.17 -11.95
N GLY A 424 -21.35 -0.57 -13.13
CA GLY A 424 -21.41 0.28 -14.33
C GLY A 424 -20.60 1.57 -14.16
N ALA A 425 -19.54 1.55 -13.39
CA ALA A 425 -18.67 2.69 -13.13
C ALA A 425 -17.62 2.88 -14.23
N ALA A 426 -17.15 4.11 -14.41
CA ALA A 426 -16.00 4.41 -15.25
C ALA A 426 -14.69 4.14 -14.52
N VAL A 427 -13.68 3.63 -15.23
CA VAL A 427 -12.30 3.52 -14.72
C VAL A 427 -11.41 4.48 -15.48
N VAL A 428 -10.73 5.36 -14.77
CA VAL A 428 -9.80 6.34 -15.34
C VAL A 428 -8.38 5.98 -14.91
N LEU A 429 -7.59 5.50 -15.85
CA LEU A 429 -6.15 5.21 -15.67
C LEU A 429 -5.36 6.42 -16.14
N ALA A 430 -4.72 7.14 -15.24
CA ALA A 430 -4.06 8.40 -15.59
C ALA A 430 -2.54 8.31 -15.42
N SER A 431 -1.81 8.85 -16.39
CA SER A 431 -0.35 8.92 -16.35
C SER A 431 0.20 9.95 -17.34
N ALA A 432 1.39 10.48 -17.05
CA ALA A 432 2.20 11.19 -18.03
C ALA A 432 3.01 10.23 -18.92
N THR A 433 3.29 9.04 -18.40
CA THR A 433 4.03 7.97 -19.05
C THR A 433 3.29 6.67 -18.81
N PRO A 434 2.21 6.40 -19.54
CA PRO A 434 1.42 5.19 -19.36
C PRO A 434 2.25 3.92 -19.42
N SER A 435 1.79 2.85 -18.77
CA SER A 435 2.41 1.54 -18.98
C SER A 435 2.21 1.09 -20.43
N VAL A 436 3.22 0.39 -20.97
CA VAL A 436 3.18 -0.10 -22.37
C VAL A 436 1.96 -0.99 -22.59
N GLU A 437 1.57 -1.76 -21.58
CA GLU A 437 0.37 -2.60 -21.62
C GLU A 437 -0.92 -1.77 -21.69
N SER A 438 -1.06 -0.71 -20.88
CA SER A 438 -2.26 0.15 -20.90
C SER A 438 -2.35 0.96 -22.20
N TYR A 439 -1.21 1.46 -22.68
CA TYR A 439 -1.19 2.21 -23.93
C TYR A 439 -1.49 1.31 -25.14
N TYR A 440 -0.99 0.06 -25.15
CA TYR A 440 -1.35 -0.93 -26.16
C TYR A 440 -2.86 -1.19 -26.20
N LYS A 441 -3.49 -1.38 -25.04
CA LYS A 441 -4.94 -1.56 -24.91
C LYS A 441 -5.73 -0.34 -25.41
N ALA A 442 -5.20 0.86 -25.21
CA ALA A 442 -5.78 2.07 -25.75
C ALA A 442 -5.63 2.15 -27.28
N GLN A 443 -4.48 1.75 -27.82
CA GLN A 443 -4.27 1.71 -29.28
C GLN A 443 -5.12 0.63 -29.98
N THR A 444 -5.43 -0.47 -29.30
CA THR A 444 -6.30 -1.54 -29.83
C THR A 444 -7.80 -1.31 -29.62
N GLY A 445 -8.18 -0.21 -28.95
CA GLY A 445 -9.56 0.17 -28.70
C GLY A 445 -10.21 -0.54 -27.49
N GLU A 446 -9.45 -1.34 -26.71
CA GLU A 446 -9.93 -1.92 -25.45
C GLU A 446 -10.13 -0.82 -24.38
N TYR A 447 -9.28 0.21 -24.39
CA TYR A 447 -9.40 1.41 -23.56
C TYR A 447 -9.66 2.63 -24.46
N LYS A 448 -10.41 3.61 -23.98
CA LYS A 448 -10.55 4.88 -24.68
C LYS A 448 -9.42 5.83 -24.30
N LEU A 449 -8.63 6.27 -25.30
CA LEU A 449 -7.53 7.20 -25.09
C LEU A 449 -8.06 8.65 -24.98
N LEU A 450 -7.69 9.34 -23.90
CA LEU A 450 -7.90 10.76 -23.69
C LEU A 450 -6.54 11.44 -23.56
N GLU A 451 -6.23 12.42 -24.41
CA GLU A 451 -4.91 13.06 -24.44
C GLU A 451 -4.98 14.50 -23.94
N MET A 452 -3.97 14.87 -23.14
CA MET A 452 -3.76 16.23 -22.65
C MET A 452 -2.30 16.61 -22.89
N ASN A 453 -2.06 17.18 -24.07
CA ASN A 453 -0.71 17.39 -24.61
C ASN A 453 -0.09 18.72 -24.14
N THR A 454 -0.88 19.62 -23.54
CA THR A 454 -0.44 20.95 -23.14
C THR A 454 -0.39 21.10 -21.63
N ARG A 455 0.61 21.86 -21.13
CA ARG A 455 0.65 22.28 -19.72
C ARG A 455 -0.43 23.33 -19.46
N TYR A 456 -1.08 23.28 -18.29
CA TYR A 456 -2.11 24.25 -17.88
C TYR A 456 -1.57 25.70 -17.87
N ASN A 457 -0.36 25.91 -17.34
CA ASN A 457 0.28 27.23 -17.27
C ASN A 457 0.94 27.66 -18.59
N LYS A 458 0.82 26.88 -19.67
CA LYS A 458 1.44 27.09 -20.98
C LYS A 458 2.98 27.22 -20.96
N ASN A 459 3.63 26.93 -19.85
CA ASN A 459 5.08 26.91 -19.75
C ASN A 459 5.68 25.77 -20.59
N LYS A 460 6.85 25.99 -21.16
CA LYS A 460 7.59 24.97 -21.89
C LYS A 460 8.01 23.82 -20.95
N MET A 461 8.13 22.64 -21.51
CA MET A 461 8.75 21.52 -20.80
C MET A 461 10.22 21.86 -20.49
N PRO A 462 10.80 21.33 -19.39
CA PRO A 462 12.19 21.58 -19.03
C PRO A 462 13.13 21.14 -20.16
N GLU A 463 14.17 21.95 -20.38
CA GLU A 463 15.22 21.56 -21.32
C GLU A 463 16.04 20.40 -20.73
N ILE A 464 16.11 19.27 -21.44
CA ILE A 464 16.85 18.09 -21.00
C ILE A 464 18.17 17.97 -21.73
N SER A 465 19.27 17.98 -20.99
CA SER A 465 20.62 17.70 -21.46
C SER A 465 21.07 16.31 -21.04
N VAL A 466 21.40 15.45 -22.00
CA VAL A 466 21.97 14.12 -21.74
C VAL A 466 23.49 14.19 -21.87
N ILE A 467 24.20 13.80 -20.83
CA ILE A 467 25.67 13.87 -20.76
C ILE A 467 26.26 12.47 -20.83
N ASP A 468 27.16 12.29 -21.79
CA ASP A 468 27.95 11.07 -21.94
C ASP A 468 29.12 11.07 -20.95
N MET A 469 29.01 10.24 -19.92
CA MET A 469 30.03 10.12 -18.87
C MET A 469 31.30 9.41 -19.38
N ARG A 470 31.26 8.75 -20.53
CA ARG A 470 32.45 8.19 -21.18
C ARG A 470 33.38 9.33 -21.67
N SER A 471 32.77 10.32 -22.32
CA SER A 471 33.51 11.52 -22.79
C SER A 471 34.07 12.35 -21.64
N GLU A 472 33.33 12.43 -20.50
CA GLU A 472 33.84 13.07 -19.29
C GLU A 472 35.09 12.35 -18.76
N LEU A 473 35.06 10.99 -18.71
CA LEU A 473 36.20 10.20 -18.28
C LEU A 473 37.40 10.35 -19.21
N GLU A 474 37.21 10.40 -20.53
CA GLU A 474 38.27 10.65 -21.54
C GLU A 474 38.92 12.01 -21.33
N LYS A 475 38.15 13.03 -20.96
CA LYS A 475 38.65 14.37 -20.60
C LYS A 475 39.35 14.44 -19.24
N GLY A 476 39.43 13.28 -18.53
CA GLY A 476 40.06 13.19 -17.19
C GLY A 476 39.12 13.48 -16.02
N ASN A 477 37.84 13.74 -16.23
CA ASN A 477 36.89 13.93 -15.14
C ASN A 477 36.55 12.58 -14.47
N LYS A 478 37.02 12.40 -13.23
CA LYS A 478 36.76 11.22 -12.40
C LYS A 478 35.69 11.46 -11.34
N SER A 479 35.10 12.65 -11.29
CA SER A 479 34.01 13.03 -10.36
C SER A 479 32.72 12.26 -10.67
N MET A 480 31.82 12.21 -9.69
CA MET A 480 30.45 11.73 -9.90
C MET A 480 29.61 12.74 -10.69
N LEU A 481 30.02 14.00 -10.71
CA LEU A 481 29.36 15.08 -11.43
C LEU A 481 30.09 15.35 -12.75
N SER A 482 29.35 15.41 -13.85
CA SER A 482 29.87 15.92 -15.12
C SER A 482 30.19 17.42 -15.00
N GLY A 483 31.06 17.90 -15.86
CA GLY A 483 31.38 19.33 -15.91
C GLY A 483 30.15 20.20 -16.14
N LYS A 484 29.20 19.75 -16.97
CA LYS A 484 27.94 20.48 -17.19
C LYS A 484 27.09 20.53 -15.93
N LEU A 485 26.86 19.39 -15.24
CA LEU A 485 26.05 19.38 -14.03
C LEU A 485 26.68 20.23 -12.91
N TYR A 486 28.01 20.19 -12.78
CA TYR A 486 28.75 21.05 -11.85
C TYR A 486 28.47 22.54 -12.13
N ASN A 487 28.64 22.99 -13.39
CA ASN A 487 28.41 24.39 -13.75
C ASN A 487 26.96 24.84 -13.54
N GLU A 488 25.98 23.99 -13.88
CA GLU A 488 24.57 24.27 -13.68
C GLU A 488 24.21 24.41 -12.18
N ILE A 489 24.79 23.55 -11.31
CA ILE A 489 24.63 23.68 -9.86
C ILE A 489 25.24 24.99 -9.38
N GLU A 490 26.46 25.32 -9.81
CA GLU A 490 27.12 26.55 -9.42
C GLU A 490 26.32 27.80 -9.82
N GLU A 491 25.76 27.80 -11.03
CA GLU A 491 24.91 28.90 -11.51
C GLU A 491 23.59 29.00 -10.72
N ASN A 492 22.96 27.85 -10.39
CA ASN A 492 21.76 27.83 -9.56
C ASN A 492 22.01 28.41 -8.17
N LEU A 493 23.12 28.05 -7.55
CA LEU A 493 23.53 28.59 -6.26
C LEU A 493 23.72 30.12 -6.32
N LYS A 494 24.37 30.62 -7.38
CA LYS A 494 24.53 32.10 -7.61
C LYS A 494 23.20 32.83 -7.78
N ARG A 495 22.18 32.14 -8.35
CA ARG A 495 20.83 32.71 -8.52
C ARG A 495 19.92 32.56 -7.29
N GLY A 496 20.37 31.84 -6.26
CA GLY A 496 19.53 31.47 -5.09
C GLY A 496 18.38 30.55 -5.46
N GLU A 497 18.57 29.71 -6.47
CA GLU A 497 17.59 28.71 -6.95
C GLU A 497 17.91 27.32 -6.41
N GLN A 498 16.87 26.50 -6.24
CA GLN A 498 16.99 25.20 -5.65
C GLN A 498 17.25 24.10 -6.69
N THR A 499 18.01 23.10 -6.26
CA THR A 499 18.37 21.96 -7.12
C THR A 499 17.88 20.64 -6.50
N ILE A 500 17.35 19.74 -7.31
CA ILE A 500 17.09 18.34 -6.94
C ILE A 500 18.11 17.43 -7.60
N LEU A 501 18.82 16.63 -6.82
CA LEU A 501 19.71 15.59 -7.32
C LEU A 501 19.10 14.21 -7.10
N PHE A 502 18.85 13.53 -8.18
CA PHE A 502 18.22 12.21 -8.19
C PHE A 502 19.24 11.09 -8.35
N LEU A 503 19.17 10.10 -7.48
CA LEU A 503 19.95 8.86 -7.56
C LEU A 503 19.02 7.67 -7.32
N ASN A 504 18.86 6.77 -8.28
CA ASN A 504 18.08 5.55 -8.03
C ASN A 504 18.92 4.52 -7.25
N ARG A 505 18.55 4.26 -5.99
CA ARG A 505 19.24 3.30 -5.10
C ARG A 505 18.47 1.99 -4.91
N ARG A 506 17.37 1.73 -5.60
CA ARG A 506 16.62 0.48 -5.40
C ARG A 506 17.41 -0.73 -5.89
N GLY A 507 17.77 -1.62 -4.94
CA GLY A 507 18.30 -2.95 -5.14
C GLY A 507 19.83 -3.03 -5.12
N PHE A 508 20.32 -4.16 -4.65
CA PHE A 508 21.73 -4.60 -4.75
C PHE A 508 22.08 -5.06 -6.17
N SER A 509 21.50 -4.47 -7.21
CA SER A 509 21.80 -4.89 -8.58
C SER A 509 23.24 -4.54 -8.92
N THR A 510 24.13 -5.49 -8.68
CA THR A 510 25.50 -5.45 -9.14
C THR A 510 25.55 -5.89 -10.59
N PHE A 511 25.20 -4.96 -11.49
CA PHE A 511 25.54 -5.16 -12.89
C PHE A 511 26.97 -4.68 -13.15
N VAL A 512 27.57 -5.24 -14.16
CA VAL A 512 28.91 -4.89 -14.62
C VAL A 512 28.78 -4.02 -15.84
N SER A 513 29.47 -2.89 -15.88
CA SER A 513 29.55 -2.05 -17.08
C SER A 513 30.99 -1.65 -17.38
N CYS A 514 31.31 -1.51 -18.64
CA CYS A 514 32.53 -0.89 -19.10
C CYS A 514 32.36 0.63 -19.09
N ARG A 515 33.13 1.33 -18.28
CA ARG A 515 33.06 2.80 -18.23
C ARG A 515 33.66 3.50 -19.44
N SER A 516 34.48 2.80 -20.24
CA SER A 516 35.07 3.37 -21.49
C SER A 516 34.08 3.36 -22.65
N CYS A 517 33.22 2.35 -22.79
CA CYS A 517 32.33 2.23 -23.94
C CYS A 517 30.87 1.98 -23.61
N GLY A 518 30.50 1.95 -22.32
CA GLY A 518 29.11 1.73 -21.86
C GLY A 518 28.62 0.28 -22.00
N TYR A 519 29.44 -0.67 -22.45
CA TYR A 519 29.01 -2.05 -22.66
C TYR A 519 28.52 -2.69 -21.35
N VAL A 520 27.33 -3.27 -21.41
CA VAL A 520 26.73 -4.08 -20.34
C VAL A 520 26.44 -5.47 -20.88
N PRO A 521 26.86 -6.56 -20.19
CA PRO A 521 26.55 -7.91 -20.62
C PRO A 521 25.05 -8.21 -20.53
N HIS A 522 24.45 -8.69 -21.61
CA HIS A 522 23.05 -9.15 -21.65
C HIS A 522 22.97 -10.66 -21.84
N CYS A 523 21.87 -11.24 -21.37
CA CYS A 523 21.56 -12.63 -21.59
C CYS A 523 21.17 -12.85 -23.07
N PRO A 524 21.78 -13.81 -23.78
CA PRO A 524 21.46 -14.08 -25.18
C PRO A 524 20.02 -14.60 -25.38
N ASN A 525 19.46 -15.26 -24.36
CA ASN A 525 18.13 -15.88 -24.43
C ASN A 525 16.99 -14.93 -24.03
N CYS A 526 17.24 -14.02 -23.06
CA CYS A 526 16.20 -13.20 -22.44
C CYS A 526 16.37 -11.70 -22.73
N ASN A 527 17.52 -11.31 -23.31
CA ASN A 527 17.88 -9.91 -23.59
C ASN A 527 17.80 -8.94 -22.39
N ILE A 528 17.96 -9.45 -21.17
CA ILE A 528 18.08 -8.67 -19.95
C ILE A 528 19.52 -8.64 -19.47
N SER A 529 19.92 -7.61 -18.72
CA SER A 529 21.28 -7.50 -18.18
C SER A 529 21.63 -8.69 -17.26
N LEU A 530 22.89 -9.16 -17.30
CA LEU A 530 23.36 -10.22 -16.42
C LEU A 530 23.75 -9.66 -15.05
N THR A 531 23.46 -10.40 -14.00
CA THR A 531 23.83 -10.07 -12.63
C THR A 531 25.18 -10.66 -12.27
N TYR A 532 26.04 -9.87 -11.64
CA TYR A 532 27.34 -10.34 -11.16
C TYR A 532 27.28 -10.97 -9.78
N HIS A 533 27.79 -12.19 -9.68
CA HIS A 533 27.94 -12.96 -8.45
C HIS A 533 29.38 -12.95 -7.98
N LYS A 534 29.70 -12.10 -6.99
CA LYS A 534 31.08 -11.84 -6.53
C LYS A 534 31.80 -13.08 -6.02
N PHE A 535 31.13 -13.96 -5.30
CA PHE A 535 31.74 -15.17 -4.74
C PHE A 535 32.14 -16.20 -5.78
N GLU A 536 31.42 -16.25 -6.89
CA GLU A 536 31.66 -17.23 -7.97
C GLU A 536 32.40 -16.60 -9.14
N ASP A 537 32.62 -15.29 -9.14
CA ASP A 537 33.14 -14.48 -10.24
C ASP A 537 32.44 -14.77 -11.58
N LYS A 538 31.11 -14.92 -11.52
CA LYS A 538 30.24 -15.23 -12.67
C LYS A 538 29.17 -14.18 -12.91
N LEU A 539 28.77 -14.09 -14.16
CA LEU A 539 27.60 -13.34 -14.63
C LEU A 539 26.45 -14.31 -14.87
N LYS A 540 25.27 -14.09 -14.26
CA LYS A 540 24.12 -14.99 -14.32
C LYS A 540 22.84 -14.28 -14.77
N CYS A 541 22.01 -15.01 -15.51
CA CYS A 541 20.65 -14.62 -15.83
C CYS A 541 19.68 -15.30 -14.85
N HIS A 542 18.91 -14.55 -14.10
CA HIS A 542 17.95 -15.10 -13.15
C HIS A 542 16.59 -15.48 -13.78
N TYR A 543 16.42 -15.26 -15.11
CA TYR A 543 15.24 -15.74 -15.82
C TYR A 543 15.42 -17.18 -16.30
N CYS A 544 16.52 -17.44 -17.05
CA CYS A 544 16.72 -18.72 -17.70
C CYS A 544 17.91 -19.55 -17.15
N GLY A 545 18.65 -19.01 -16.16
CA GLY A 545 19.81 -19.69 -15.59
C GLY A 545 21.08 -19.65 -16.44
N TYR A 546 21.09 -18.92 -17.59
CA TYR A 546 22.32 -18.73 -18.36
C TYR A 546 23.42 -18.13 -17.48
N GLU A 547 24.61 -18.73 -17.48
CA GLU A 547 25.79 -18.24 -16.77
C GLU A 547 27.04 -18.23 -17.64
N ARG A 548 27.96 -17.33 -17.30
CA ARG A 548 29.27 -17.23 -17.90
C ARG A 548 30.29 -16.66 -16.91
N PRO A 549 31.60 -16.89 -17.10
CA PRO A 549 32.64 -16.19 -16.36
C PRO A 549 32.57 -14.67 -16.55
N ASN A 550 32.98 -13.92 -15.52
CA ASN A 550 33.08 -12.48 -15.62
C ASN A 550 34.17 -12.06 -16.63
N TYR A 551 34.04 -10.88 -17.20
CA TYR A 551 34.99 -10.33 -18.13
C TYR A 551 36.15 -9.65 -17.39
N LYS A 552 37.39 -10.01 -17.73
CA LYS A 552 38.61 -9.29 -17.32
C LYS A 552 38.86 -8.05 -18.18
N LEU A 553 38.56 -8.16 -19.46
CA LEU A 553 38.64 -7.08 -20.45
C LEU A 553 37.28 -6.94 -21.14
N CYS A 554 36.91 -5.74 -21.50
CA CYS A 554 35.67 -5.50 -22.19
C CYS A 554 35.66 -6.17 -23.60
N PRO A 555 34.66 -7.03 -23.88
CA PRO A 555 34.59 -7.72 -25.15
C PRO A 555 34.31 -6.79 -26.33
N LYS A 556 33.81 -5.55 -26.07
CA LYS A 556 33.51 -4.57 -27.12
C LYS A 556 34.71 -3.65 -27.46
N CYS A 557 35.47 -3.22 -26.43
CA CYS A 557 36.55 -2.21 -26.65
C CYS A 557 37.91 -2.58 -26.08
N GLY A 558 38.07 -3.78 -25.48
CA GLY A 558 39.35 -4.24 -24.91
C GLY A 558 39.76 -3.55 -23.61
N SER A 559 39.03 -2.56 -23.10
CA SER A 559 39.37 -1.81 -21.92
C SER A 559 39.27 -2.67 -20.63
N ASN A 560 40.15 -2.39 -19.66
CA ASN A 560 40.10 -2.97 -18.31
C ASN A 560 39.22 -2.17 -17.32
N TYR A 561 38.58 -1.08 -17.77
CA TYR A 561 37.73 -0.25 -16.94
C TYR A 561 36.31 -0.85 -16.78
N ILE A 562 36.24 -2.13 -16.50
CA ILE A 562 35.02 -2.81 -16.09
C ILE A 562 34.81 -2.57 -14.61
N ARG A 563 33.68 -2.02 -14.22
CA ARG A 563 33.37 -1.63 -12.84
C ARG A 563 31.95 -2.06 -12.44
N TYR A 564 31.80 -2.26 -11.14
CA TYR A 564 30.50 -2.46 -10.50
C TYR A 564 29.90 -1.11 -10.14
N PHE A 565 28.61 -0.94 -10.42
CA PHE A 565 27.90 0.25 -10.01
C PHE A 565 27.45 0.10 -8.53
N GLY A 566 27.84 1.03 -7.66
CA GLY A 566 27.48 1.05 -6.24
C GLY A 566 27.84 2.41 -5.63
N GLY A 567 26.94 3.40 -5.75
CA GLY A 567 27.03 4.69 -5.04
C GLY A 567 25.75 4.91 -4.24
N GLY A 568 25.84 5.31 -2.97
CA GLY A 568 24.72 5.71 -2.13
C GLY A 568 24.55 7.23 -2.13
N THR A 569 23.38 7.73 -1.71
CA THR A 569 23.08 9.17 -1.51
C THR A 569 24.11 9.86 -0.61
N GLN A 570 24.66 9.13 0.38
CA GLN A 570 25.74 9.63 1.23
C GLN A 570 26.99 10.04 0.42
N LYS A 571 27.43 9.20 -0.52
CA LYS A 571 28.62 9.54 -1.35
C LYS A 571 28.39 10.77 -2.22
N VAL A 572 27.14 10.98 -2.69
CA VAL A 572 26.78 12.19 -3.44
C VAL A 572 26.86 13.41 -2.54
N GLU A 573 26.35 13.31 -1.31
CA GLU A 573 26.43 14.38 -0.31
C GLU A 573 27.88 14.71 0.06
N ASP A 574 28.72 13.69 0.31
CA ASP A 574 30.15 13.88 0.61
C ASP A 574 30.87 14.59 -0.55
N GLU A 575 30.58 14.21 -1.80
CA GLU A 575 31.17 14.84 -2.99
C GLU A 575 30.69 16.30 -3.16
N LEU A 576 29.41 16.59 -2.90
CA LEU A 576 28.87 17.95 -2.95
C LEU A 576 29.51 18.83 -1.88
N ASN A 577 29.63 18.35 -0.65
CA ASN A 577 30.27 19.10 0.43
C ASN A 577 31.73 19.40 0.12
N ARG A 578 32.40 18.51 -0.63
CA ARG A 578 33.77 18.73 -1.08
C ARG A 578 33.87 19.79 -2.17
N LEU A 579 32.91 19.77 -3.14
CA LEU A 579 32.91 20.64 -4.31
C LEU A 579 32.30 22.03 -4.03
N PHE A 580 31.32 22.08 -3.11
CA PHE A 580 30.55 23.26 -2.74
C PHE A 580 30.47 23.41 -1.22
N PRO A 581 31.55 23.81 -0.52
CA PRO A 581 31.64 23.77 0.95
C PRO A 581 30.63 24.64 1.69
N ASN A 582 30.09 25.69 1.03
CA ASN A 582 29.15 26.67 1.63
C ASN A 582 27.67 26.38 1.27
N THR A 583 27.37 25.20 0.75
CA THR A 583 26.03 24.84 0.27
C THR A 583 25.27 24.02 1.28
N THR A 584 24.00 24.34 1.47
CA THR A 584 23.12 23.57 2.34
C THR A 584 22.52 22.38 1.57
N THR A 585 22.67 21.18 2.14
CA THR A 585 22.15 19.96 1.54
C THR A 585 21.20 19.24 2.48
N ILE A 586 20.20 18.53 1.93
CA ILE A 586 19.32 17.65 2.68
C ILE A 586 19.09 16.35 1.91
N ARG A 587 19.09 15.22 2.64
CA ARG A 587 18.84 13.90 2.04
C ARG A 587 17.45 13.39 2.34
N MET A 588 16.88 12.74 1.33
CA MET A 588 15.59 12.07 1.39
C MET A 588 15.69 10.66 0.82
N ASP A 589 16.00 9.72 1.68
CA ASP A 589 16.12 8.30 1.36
C ASP A 589 15.46 7.44 2.45
N MET A 590 15.47 6.11 2.28
CA MET A 590 14.85 5.20 3.25
C MET A 590 15.51 5.27 4.64
N ASP A 591 16.79 5.57 4.70
CA ASP A 591 17.54 5.65 5.97
C ASP A 591 17.10 6.88 6.77
N THR A 592 16.77 8.00 6.07
CA THR A 592 16.34 9.26 6.68
C THR A 592 14.82 9.35 6.92
N THR A 593 14.01 8.51 6.25
CA THR A 593 12.55 8.58 6.29
C THR A 593 11.88 7.48 7.12
N GLY A 594 12.63 6.69 7.89
CA GLY A 594 12.11 5.54 8.64
C GLY A 594 11.12 5.85 9.78
N LYS A 595 10.96 7.11 10.21
CA LYS A 595 10.01 7.51 11.26
C LYS A 595 8.73 8.11 10.65
N LYS A 596 7.59 7.92 11.32
CA LYS A 596 6.29 8.52 10.94
C LYS A 596 6.47 10.05 10.78
N GLN A 597 6.00 10.63 9.66
CA GLN A 597 6.11 12.06 9.30
C GLN A 597 7.51 12.61 8.99
N SER A 598 8.57 11.78 8.94
CA SER A 598 9.92 12.27 8.58
C SER A 598 9.95 12.85 7.17
N HIS A 599 9.23 12.22 6.24
CA HIS A 599 9.10 12.67 4.87
C HIS A 599 8.53 14.10 4.76
N GLU A 600 7.43 14.37 5.44
CA GLU A 600 6.80 15.69 5.46
C GLU A 600 7.72 16.77 6.06
N LYS A 601 8.39 16.43 7.17
CA LYS A 601 9.34 17.35 7.84
C LYS A 601 10.54 17.70 6.96
N ILE A 602 11.09 16.74 6.21
CA ILE A 602 12.20 17.00 5.28
C ILE A 602 11.76 17.95 4.18
N LEU A 603 10.57 17.75 3.61
CA LEU A 603 10.04 18.62 2.55
C LEU A 603 9.74 20.04 3.05
N GLN A 604 9.09 20.15 4.19
CA GLN A 604 8.82 21.45 4.82
C GLN A 604 10.12 22.19 5.13
N LYS A 605 11.14 21.46 5.59
CA LYS A 605 12.46 22.03 5.85
C LYS A 605 13.13 22.51 4.56
N PHE A 606 13.07 21.71 3.47
CA PHE A 606 13.62 22.09 2.17
C PHE A 606 12.96 23.38 1.64
N GLU A 607 11.66 23.50 1.76
CA GLU A 607 10.89 24.65 1.29
C GLU A 607 11.08 25.89 2.17
N LYS A 608 10.87 25.77 3.51
CA LYS A 608 10.88 26.90 4.46
C LYS A 608 12.28 27.44 4.74
N ASP A 609 13.25 26.55 4.94
CA ASP A 609 14.64 26.94 5.26
C ASP A 609 15.43 27.26 3.98
N LYS A 610 14.80 27.22 2.80
CA LYS A 610 15.40 27.50 1.48
C LYS A 610 16.71 26.72 1.26
N ILE A 611 16.72 25.45 1.62
CA ILE A 611 17.90 24.58 1.43
C ILE A 611 18.23 24.48 -0.06
N ASP A 612 19.51 24.60 -0.43
CA ASP A 612 19.96 24.73 -1.80
C ASP A 612 19.78 23.43 -2.61
N ILE A 613 20.15 22.29 -2.02
CA ILE A 613 20.16 20.99 -2.74
C ILE A 613 19.43 19.90 -1.96
N LEU A 614 18.42 19.31 -2.60
CA LEU A 614 17.75 18.10 -2.14
C LEU A 614 18.32 16.88 -2.87
N ILE A 615 18.94 15.96 -2.14
CA ILE A 615 19.45 14.70 -2.68
C ILE A 615 18.45 13.61 -2.34
N GLY A 616 17.96 12.88 -3.34
CA GLY A 616 17.00 11.84 -3.03
C GLY A 616 16.90 10.72 -4.04
N THR A 617 16.09 9.72 -3.64
CA THR A 617 15.77 8.56 -4.46
C THR A 617 14.38 8.74 -5.10
N GLN A 618 13.69 7.66 -5.43
CA GLN A 618 12.35 7.72 -6.05
C GLN A 618 11.32 8.56 -5.26
N MET A 619 11.59 8.86 -3.99
CA MET A 619 10.70 9.68 -3.17
C MET A 619 10.65 11.16 -3.63
N VAL A 620 11.74 11.68 -4.20
CA VAL A 620 11.78 13.06 -4.73
C VAL A 620 11.15 13.19 -6.11
N ALA A 621 10.95 12.05 -6.81
CA ALA A 621 10.36 12.05 -8.15
C ALA A 621 8.83 12.24 -8.13
N LYS A 622 8.14 11.99 -6.99
CA LYS A 622 6.68 11.92 -6.93
C LYS A 622 6.08 12.93 -5.95
N GLY A 623 4.95 13.53 -6.36
CA GLY A 623 4.07 14.30 -5.47
C GLY A 623 4.60 15.64 -4.94
N LEU A 624 5.74 16.15 -5.42
CA LEU A 624 6.36 17.38 -4.97
C LEU A 624 6.18 18.51 -5.99
N ASP A 625 5.85 19.68 -5.47
CA ASP A 625 5.65 20.89 -6.27
C ASP A 625 6.39 22.04 -5.59
N PHE A 626 7.59 22.34 -6.05
CA PHE A 626 8.44 23.41 -5.52
C PHE A 626 8.66 24.45 -6.58
N GLU A 627 8.21 25.67 -6.34
CA GLU A 627 8.28 26.78 -7.30
C GLU A 627 9.72 27.24 -7.60
N ASN A 628 10.64 27.12 -6.62
CA ASN A 628 12.02 27.57 -6.75
C ASN A 628 12.99 26.50 -7.26
N VAL A 629 12.51 25.28 -7.56
CA VAL A 629 13.34 24.21 -8.15
C VAL A 629 13.42 24.43 -9.66
N THR A 630 14.56 24.89 -10.13
CA THR A 630 14.83 25.16 -11.56
C THR A 630 15.80 24.17 -12.19
N LEU A 631 16.57 23.43 -11.40
CA LEU A 631 17.51 22.42 -11.86
C LEU A 631 17.20 21.04 -11.27
N VAL A 632 17.21 20.03 -12.14
CA VAL A 632 17.18 18.63 -11.76
C VAL A 632 18.40 17.91 -12.33
N GLY A 633 19.18 17.26 -11.48
CA GLY A 633 20.34 16.44 -11.89
C GLY A 633 20.08 14.97 -11.65
N VAL A 634 20.15 14.13 -12.67
CA VAL A 634 20.15 12.67 -12.55
C VAL A 634 21.59 12.19 -12.54
N ILE A 635 22.07 11.70 -11.39
CA ILE A 635 23.49 11.32 -11.19
C ILE A 635 23.88 10.14 -12.06
N THR A 636 22.98 9.17 -12.27
CA THR A 636 23.19 8.08 -13.24
C THR A 636 21.85 7.45 -13.63
N ALA A 637 21.57 7.38 -14.92
CA ALA A 637 20.42 6.67 -15.47
C ALA A 637 20.67 5.15 -15.56
N ASP A 638 21.94 4.74 -15.64
CA ASP A 638 22.36 3.36 -15.92
C ASP A 638 21.92 2.36 -14.85
N THR A 639 21.78 2.80 -13.60
CA THR A 639 21.29 1.94 -12.51
C THR A 639 19.87 1.47 -12.70
N MET A 640 19.03 2.24 -13.40
CA MET A 640 17.66 1.87 -13.74
C MET A 640 17.59 1.03 -15.02
N LEU A 641 18.34 1.44 -16.02
CA LEU A 641 18.41 0.74 -17.32
C LEU A 641 18.83 -0.71 -17.18
N ASN A 642 19.71 -0.99 -16.23
CA ASN A 642 20.32 -2.31 -16.07
C ASN A 642 19.74 -3.13 -14.92
N ILE A 643 18.52 -2.81 -14.49
CA ILE A 643 17.74 -3.71 -13.63
C ILE A 643 17.40 -4.97 -14.44
N ASN A 644 17.53 -6.13 -13.80
CA ASN A 644 17.26 -7.43 -14.42
C ASN A 644 15.74 -7.67 -14.57
N ASP A 645 15.07 -6.85 -15.36
CA ASP A 645 13.63 -6.95 -15.67
C ASP A 645 13.40 -6.44 -17.11
N TYR A 646 12.52 -7.08 -17.87
CA TYR A 646 12.20 -6.70 -19.24
C TYR A 646 11.62 -5.28 -19.36
N ARG A 647 11.03 -4.74 -18.27
CA ARG A 647 10.47 -3.38 -18.16
C ARG A 647 11.50 -2.33 -17.76
N SER A 648 12.78 -2.68 -17.66
CA SER A 648 13.82 -1.71 -17.19
C SER A 648 13.87 -0.44 -18.05
N GLY A 649 13.74 -0.56 -19.36
CA GLY A 649 13.69 0.58 -20.29
C GLY A 649 12.48 1.48 -20.05
N GLU A 650 11.28 0.90 -19.95
CA GLU A 650 10.02 1.60 -19.67
C GLU A 650 10.07 2.34 -18.33
N ARG A 651 10.51 1.65 -17.27
CA ARG A 651 10.64 2.26 -15.94
C ARG A 651 11.65 3.38 -15.90
N THR A 652 12.74 3.25 -16.68
CA THR A 652 13.74 4.30 -16.77
C THR A 652 13.20 5.51 -17.50
N PHE A 653 12.53 5.33 -18.64
CA PHE A 653 11.89 6.41 -19.38
C PHE A 653 10.88 7.15 -18.48
N ALA A 654 9.96 6.42 -17.86
CA ALA A 654 8.94 6.99 -16.98
C ALA A 654 9.55 7.77 -15.81
N MET A 655 10.59 7.24 -15.18
CA MET A 655 11.27 7.90 -14.07
C MET A 655 11.99 9.16 -14.49
N LEU A 656 12.71 9.12 -15.62
CA LEU A 656 13.44 10.27 -16.14
C LEU A 656 12.48 11.42 -16.52
N GLU A 657 11.36 11.11 -17.20
CA GLU A 657 10.30 12.07 -17.51
C GLU A 657 9.70 12.69 -16.23
N GLN A 658 9.40 11.85 -15.25
CA GLN A 658 8.78 12.29 -14.01
C GLN A 658 9.71 13.19 -13.18
N VAL A 659 11.01 12.83 -13.10
CA VAL A 659 12.02 13.60 -12.36
C VAL A 659 12.34 14.90 -13.08
N SER A 660 12.57 14.85 -14.39
CA SER A 660 12.84 16.06 -15.21
C SER A 660 11.67 17.05 -15.13
N GLY A 661 10.44 16.54 -15.16
CA GLY A 661 9.22 17.36 -15.02
C GLY A 661 9.04 18.06 -13.68
N ARG A 662 9.96 17.88 -12.71
CA ARG A 662 9.97 18.65 -11.45
C ARG A 662 10.61 20.02 -11.58
N ALA A 663 11.48 20.22 -12.55
CA ALA A 663 12.07 21.52 -12.80
C ALA A 663 11.08 22.48 -13.48
N GLY A 664 11.14 23.77 -13.11
CA GLY A 664 10.40 24.84 -13.79
C GLY A 664 8.88 24.74 -13.63
N ARG A 665 8.37 24.43 -12.46
CA ARG A 665 6.93 24.44 -12.18
C ARG A 665 6.38 25.81 -11.81
N GLY A 666 7.24 26.69 -11.31
CA GLY A 666 6.92 28.08 -11.06
C GLY A 666 6.97 28.92 -12.35
N SER A 667 7.28 30.21 -12.21
CA SER A 667 7.40 31.16 -13.33
C SER A 667 8.73 31.06 -14.10
N LYS A 668 9.72 30.34 -13.55
CA LYS A 668 11.08 30.21 -14.12
C LYS A 668 11.18 28.98 -15.03
N GLU A 669 12.05 29.05 -16.05
CA GLU A 669 12.33 27.93 -16.93
C GLU A 669 13.10 26.82 -16.18
N GLY A 670 12.70 25.56 -16.43
CA GLY A 670 13.33 24.39 -15.82
C GLY A 670 14.39 23.77 -16.71
N ARG A 671 15.43 23.22 -16.06
CA ARG A 671 16.52 22.50 -16.74
C ARG A 671 16.74 21.15 -16.08
N ALA A 672 17.02 20.13 -16.86
CA ALA A 672 17.37 18.81 -16.37
C ALA A 672 18.68 18.30 -17.01
N VAL A 673 19.58 17.76 -16.20
CA VAL A 673 20.84 17.18 -16.64
C VAL A 673 20.84 15.69 -16.28
N ILE A 674 20.87 14.82 -17.29
CA ILE A 674 20.87 13.37 -17.13
C ILE A 674 22.25 12.83 -17.48
N GLN A 675 22.93 12.22 -16.51
CA GLN A 675 24.24 11.59 -16.71
C GLN A 675 24.08 10.09 -16.95
N THR A 676 24.79 9.57 -17.98
CA THR A 676 24.75 8.16 -18.34
C THR A 676 26.01 7.70 -19.08
N TYR A 677 26.30 6.41 -19.03
CA TYR A 677 27.34 5.74 -19.84
C TYR A 677 26.75 5.14 -21.13
N THR A 678 25.43 5.22 -21.33
CA THR A 678 24.70 4.69 -22.48
C THR A 678 23.73 5.72 -23.07
N PRO A 679 24.19 6.90 -23.53
CA PRO A 679 23.35 7.99 -24.02
C PRO A 679 22.53 7.61 -25.26
N GLU A 680 22.98 6.59 -26.03
CA GLU A 680 22.28 6.04 -27.17
C GLU A 680 21.09 5.14 -26.83
N HIS A 681 20.91 4.75 -25.56
CA HIS A 681 19.78 3.93 -25.15
C HIS A 681 18.46 4.68 -25.36
N GLU A 682 17.47 4.03 -25.96
CA GLU A 682 16.21 4.65 -26.39
C GLU A 682 15.47 5.33 -25.24
N ALA A 683 15.44 4.70 -24.06
CA ALA A 683 14.81 5.28 -22.87
C ALA A 683 15.48 6.58 -22.38
N VAL A 684 16.75 6.82 -22.75
CA VAL A 684 17.47 8.05 -22.38
C VAL A 684 17.44 9.07 -23.52
N SER A 685 17.67 8.62 -24.74
CA SER A 685 17.71 9.51 -25.90
C SER A 685 16.36 10.16 -26.20
N LEU A 686 15.26 9.41 -26.04
CA LEU A 686 13.91 9.90 -26.34
C LEU A 686 13.31 10.78 -25.24
N VAL A 687 13.78 10.67 -23.99
CA VAL A 687 13.40 11.60 -22.92
C VAL A 687 13.80 13.04 -23.26
N LYS A 688 14.92 13.25 -23.99
CA LYS A 688 15.35 14.58 -24.42
C LYS A 688 14.28 15.35 -25.20
N SER A 689 13.45 14.65 -25.95
CA SER A 689 12.37 15.23 -26.76
C SER A 689 10.98 15.05 -26.14
N HIS A 690 10.88 14.53 -24.93
CA HIS A 690 9.60 14.20 -24.26
C HIS A 690 8.67 13.33 -25.14
N ASN A 691 9.23 12.47 -25.98
CA ASN A 691 8.47 11.73 -26.98
C ASN A 691 8.14 10.31 -26.51
N TYR A 692 7.08 10.20 -25.68
CA TYR A 692 6.57 8.91 -25.22
C TYR A 692 6.11 8.01 -26.37
N ARG A 693 5.45 8.56 -27.40
CA ARG A 693 4.89 7.77 -28.50
C ARG A 693 5.97 7.01 -29.26
N THR A 694 7.06 7.70 -29.63
CA THR A 694 8.20 7.05 -30.29
C THR A 694 8.88 6.03 -29.39
N PHE A 695 8.96 6.29 -28.08
CA PHE A 695 9.46 5.31 -27.11
C PHE A 695 8.58 4.05 -27.09
N TYR A 696 7.26 4.23 -27.01
CA TYR A 696 6.30 3.13 -27.04
C TYR A 696 6.41 2.28 -28.31
N ASP A 697 6.47 2.91 -29.50
CA ASP A 697 6.54 2.21 -30.78
C ASP A 697 7.78 1.29 -30.85
N LYS A 698 8.91 1.73 -30.34
CA LYS A 698 10.13 0.92 -30.26
C LYS A 698 10.04 -0.18 -29.19
N GLU A 699 9.52 0.13 -28.03
CA GLU A 699 9.41 -0.82 -26.93
C GLU A 699 8.40 -1.94 -27.23
N ILE A 700 7.25 -1.61 -27.84
CA ILE A 700 6.23 -2.60 -28.19
C ILE A 700 6.75 -3.57 -29.27
N ALA A 701 7.53 -3.09 -30.22
CA ALA A 701 8.18 -3.93 -31.24
C ALA A 701 9.15 -4.95 -30.61
N LYS A 702 9.97 -4.52 -29.63
CA LYS A 702 10.86 -5.41 -28.87
C LYS A 702 10.06 -6.46 -28.11
N ARG A 703 8.98 -6.06 -27.42
CA ARG A 703 8.15 -6.97 -26.65
C ARG A 703 7.48 -8.01 -27.53
N LYS A 704 7.02 -7.63 -28.71
CA LYS A 704 6.47 -8.55 -29.71
C LYS A 704 7.50 -9.59 -30.15
N LEU A 705 8.71 -9.15 -30.47
CA LEU A 705 9.81 -10.04 -30.92
C LEU A 705 10.20 -11.04 -29.81
N MET A 706 10.31 -10.57 -28.57
CA MET A 706 10.76 -11.38 -27.44
C MET A 706 9.61 -12.08 -26.70
N TRP A 707 8.39 -11.95 -27.24
CA TRP A 707 7.16 -12.49 -26.66
C TRP A 707 7.02 -12.15 -25.17
N TYR A 708 7.01 -10.83 -24.87
CA TYR A 708 6.72 -10.25 -23.56
C TYR A 708 5.32 -9.60 -23.53
N PRO A 709 4.74 -9.34 -22.34
CA PRO A 709 3.48 -8.62 -22.25
C PRO A 709 3.51 -7.26 -23.02
N PRO A 710 2.45 -6.93 -23.76
CA PRO A 710 1.10 -7.51 -23.75
C PRO A 710 0.89 -8.75 -24.63
N PHE A 711 1.87 -9.25 -25.34
CA PHE A 711 1.75 -10.38 -26.28
C PHE A 711 1.75 -11.76 -25.62
N CYS A 712 2.04 -11.82 -24.34
CA CYS A 712 1.86 -13.02 -23.50
C CYS A 712 1.44 -12.58 -22.08
N LYS A 713 1.07 -13.58 -21.25
CA LYS A 713 0.96 -13.42 -19.80
C LYS A 713 2.19 -14.04 -19.15
N ILE A 714 2.57 -13.53 -17.99
CA ILE A 714 3.68 -14.07 -17.20
C ILE A 714 3.15 -14.55 -15.86
N VAL A 715 3.47 -15.81 -15.54
CA VAL A 715 3.22 -16.39 -14.23
C VAL A 715 4.56 -16.81 -13.63
N SER A 716 4.86 -16.38 -12.43
CA SER A 716 6.04 -16.81 -11.68
C SER A 716 5.65 -17.74 -10.54
N VAL A 717 6.43 -18.81 -10.36
CA VAL A 717 6.28 -19.74 -9.24
C VAL A 717 7.56 -19.70 -8.42
N HIS A 718 7.43 -19.34 -7.16
CA HIS A 718 8.54 -19.23 -6.23
C HIS A 718 8.51 -20.34 -5.21
N PHE A 719 9.67 -20.93 -4.96
CA PHE A 719 9.91 -22.00 -4.00
C PHE A 719 10.80 -21.49 -2.89
N GLN A 720 10.43 -21.74 -1.63
CA GLN A 720 11.18 -21.26 -0.49
C GLN A 720 11.25 -22.30 0.61
N GLY A 721 12.47 -22.61 1.10
CA GLY A 721 12.69 -23.59 2.15
C GLY A 721 14.07 -23.49 2.83
N ASN A 722 14.28 -24.29 3.84
CA ASN A 722 15.48 -24.20 4.69
C ASN A 722 16.70 -24.95 4.08
N VAL A 723 16.47 -25.92 3.19
CA VAL A 723 17.49 -26.77 2.56
C VAL A 723 17.46 -26.57 1.06
N GLU A 724 18.54 -26.05 0.48
CA GLU A 724 18.61 -25.67 -0.93
C GLU A 724 18.30 -26.82 -1.89
N ASN A 725 18.91 -27.99 -1.64
CA ASN A 725 18.71 -29.16 -2.49
C ASN A 725 17.24 -29.61 -2.53
N ILE A 726 16.54 -29.58 -1.40
CA ILE A 726 15.11 -29.92 -1.32
C ILE A 726 14.29 -28.89 -2.11
N VAL A 727 14.62 -27.59 -1.99
CA VAL A 727 13.92 -26.53 -2.73
C VAL A 727 14.11 -26.72 -4.24
N ALA A 728 15.34 -27.02 -4.69
CA ALA A 728 15.65 -27.26 -6.10
C ALA A 728 14.93 -28.52 -6.63
N GLN A 729 14.90 -29.60 -5.85
CA GLN A 729 14.19 -30.83 -6.21
C GLN A 729 12.68 -30.63 -6.26
N THR A 730 12.13 -29.87 -5.31
CA THR A 730 10.70 -29.50 -5.33
C THR A 730 10.35 -28.70 -6.58
N ALA A 731 11.18 -27.74 -6.97
CA ALA A 731 10.95 -26.94 -8.18
C ALA A 731 10.98 -27.82 -9.45
N LYS A 732 11.91 -28.75 -9.55
CA LYS A 732 11.98 -29.72 -10.67
C LYS A 732 10.76 -30.66 -10.68
N TYR A 733 10.38 -31.17 -9.52
CA TYR A 733 9.23 -32.09 -9.39
C TYR A 733 7.93 -31.37 -9.75
N PHE A 734 7.78 -30.12 -9.30
CA PHE A 734 6.65 -29.27 -9.64
C PHE A 734 6.54 -29.07 -11.16
N LEU A 735 7.64 -28.71 -11.84
CA LEU A 735 7.66 -28.53 -13.28
C LEU A 735 7.26 -29.82 -14.02
N ASN A 736 7.88 -30.95 -13.69
CA ASN A 736 7.57 -32.22 -14.30
C ASN A 736 6.09 -32.64 -14.11
N THR A 737 5.52 -32.25 -12.95
CA THR A 737 4.09 -32.53 -12.68
C THR A 737 3.20 -31.61 -13.51
N ALA A 738 3.54 -30.33 -13.62
CA ALA A 738 2.81 -29.39 -14.45
C ALA A 738 2.83 -29.77 -15.93
N GLU A 739 3.98 -30.19 -16.45
CA GLU A 739 4.14 -30.67 -17.84
C GLU A 739 3.30 -31.93 -18.13
N LYS A 740 3.21 -32.89 -17.19
CA LYS A 740 2.37 -34.08 -17.33
C LYS A 740 0.89 -33.81 -17.32
N THR A 741 0.48 -32.76 -16.64
CA THR A 741 -0.93 -32.31 -16.54
C THR A 741 -1.35 -31.48 -17.75
N GLN A 742 -0.37 -31.07 -18.56
CA GLN A 742 -0.59 -30.19 -19.70
C GLN A 742 -1.33 -30.89 -20.84
N ASN A 743 -2.65 -30.75 -20.88
CA ASN A 743 -3.49 -31.18 -22.02
C ASN A 743 -3.90 -29.99 -22.90
N VAL A 744 -3.02 -28.95 -23.02
CA VAL A 744 -3.42 -27.66 -23.52
C VAL A 744 -2.76 -27.30 -24.84
N SER A 745 -3.56 -26.89 -25.81
CA SER A 745 -3.12 -26.42 -27.14
C SER A 745 -2.52 -25.01 -27.19
N GLN A 746 -2.27 -24.38 -26.01
CA GLN A 746 -1.70 -23.05 -25.98
C GLN A 746 -0.17 -23.04 -25.98
N LYS A 747 0.41 -21.97 -26.52
CA LYS A 747 1.85 -21.73 -26.47
C LYS A 747 2.30 -21.42 -25.05
N ILE A 748 3.20 -22.23 -24.49
CA ILE A 748 3.84 -22.01 -23.19
C ILE A 748 5.36 -22.08 -23.37
N GLN A 749 6.04 -21.07 -22.83
CA GLN A 749 7.50 -21.05 -22.69
C GLN A 749 7.86 -21.08 -21.22
N VAL A 750 8.72 -22.04 -20.83
CA VAL A 750 9.18 -22.20 -19.45
C VAL A 750 10.63 -21.73 -19.33
N LEU A 751 10.92 -20.93 -18.30
CA LEU A 751 12.26 -20.47 -17.94
C LEU A 751 12.57 -20.92 -16.52
N GLY A 752 13.69 -21.61 -16.32
CA GLY A 752 14.03 -22.24 -15.04
C GLY A 752 13.69 -23.73 -14.99
N PRO A 753 13.72 -24.40 -13.81
CA PRO A 753 13.91 -23.81 -12.47
C PRO A 753 15.33 -23.27 -12.20
N VAL A 754 15.41 -22.11 -11.59
CA VAL A 754 16.66 -21.41 -11.28
C VAL A 754 16.60 -20.77 -9.89
N PRO A 755 17.76 -20.56 -9.23
CA PRO A 755 17.79 -19.73 -8.02
C PRO A 755 17.23 -18.33 -8.29
N SER A 756 16.41 -17.79 -7.37
CA SER A 756 15.93 -16.41 -7.45
C SER A 756 17.10 -15.41 -7.36
N TYR A 757 16.88 -14.17 -7.81
CA TYR A 757 17.88 -13.09 -7.78
C TYR A 757 18.55 -12.93 -6.40
N ILE A 758 17.77 -12.92 -5.33
CA ILE A 758 18.28 -13.08 -3.98
C ILE A 758 18.00 -14.53 -3.58
N SER A 759 19.01 -15.38 -3.72
CA SER A 759 18.87 -16.83 -3.54
C SER A 759 18.65 -17.25 -2.08
N LYS A 760 18.94 -16.38 -1.09
CA LYS A 760 18.74 -16.66 0.34
C LYS A 760 18.30 -15.42 1.11
N ILE A 761 17.16 -15.51 1.80
CA ILE A 761 16.63 -14.46 2.69
C ILE A 761 16.20 -15.07 4.02
N LYS A 762 16.62 -14.50 5.16
CA LYS A 762 16.29 -15.00 6.51
C LYS A 762 16.50 -16.50 6.66
N ASN A 763 17.65 -16.98 6.19
CA ASN A 763 18.05 -18.40 6.15
C ASN A 763 17.19 -19.33 5.30
N LYS A 764 16.31 -18.82 4.44
CA LYS A 764 15.54 -19.61 3.49
C LYS A 764 16.09 -19.46 2.09
N TYR A 765 16.36 -20.57 1.41
CA TYR A 765 16.75 -20.62 0.01
C TYR A 765 15.56 -20.39 -0.88
N ARG A 766 15.75 -19.76 -2.03
CA ARG A 766 14.71 -19.34 -2.96
C ARG A 766 15.04 -19.76 -4.37
N TRP A 767 14.09 -20.46 -5.02
CA TRP A 767 14.13 -20.85 -6.42
C TRP A 767 12.87 -20.36 -7.11
N GLN A 768 12.91 -20.27 -8.45
CA GLN A 768 11.77 -19.83 -9.25
C GLN A 768 11.68 -20.52 -10.59
N ILE A 769 10.47 -20.55 -11.11
CA ILE A 769 10.11 -20.91 -12.49
C ILE A 769 9.26 -19.78 -13.05
N ILE A 770 9.54 -19.37 -14.29
CA ILE A 770 8.77 -18.36 -15.00
C ILE A 770 8.08 -19.02 -16.18
N PHE A 771 6.78 -18.85 -16.27
CA PHE A 771 5.96 -19.27 -17.39
C PHE A 771 5.52 -18.08 -18.21
N LYS A 772 5.73 -18.10 -19.52
CA LYS A 772 5.08 -17.21 -20.47
C LYS A 772 4.00 -18.01 -21.18
N CYS A 773 2.79 -17.53 -21.23
CA CYS A 773 1.62 -18.21 -21.79
C CYS A 773 0.68 -17.22 -22.49
N GLU A 774 -0.23 -17.74 -23.28
CA GLU A 774 -1.31 -16.95 -23.88
C GLU A 774 -2.45 -16.75 -22.90
N ASP A 775 -2.80 -17.78 -22.14
CA ASP A 775 -3.87 -17.79 -21.15
C ASP A 775 -3.34 -18.20 -19.77
N ASP A 776 -3.40 -17.26 -18.82
CA ASP A 776 -2.92 -17.44 -17.45
C ASP A 776 -3.96 -18.09 -16.51
N ASP A 777 -5.23 -18.12 -16.89
CA ASP A 777 -6.27 -18.78 -16.09
C ASP A 777 -6.19 -20.31 -16.25
N ASN A 778 -6.08 -20.79 -17.48
CA ASN A 778 -5.86 -22.21 -17.75
C ASN A 778 -4.52 -22.72 -17.17
N LEU A 779 -3.44 -21.96 -17.35
CA LEU A 779 -2.17 -22.28 -16.72
C LEU A 779 -2.30 -22.31 -15.19
N GLY A 780 -3.07 -21.40 -14.60
CA GLY A 780 -3.31 -21.34 -13.16
C GLY A 780 -3.91 -22.62 -12.60
N GLU A 781 -4.84 -23.25 -13.30
CA GLU A 781 -5.42 -24.53 -12.89
C GLU A 781 -4.37 -25.65 -12.88
N ILE A 782 -3.55 -25.74 -13.94
CA ILE A 782 -2.44 -26.71 -14.04
C ILE A 782 -1.46 -26.53 -12.89
N LEU A 783 -1.05 -25.27 -12.61
CA LEU A 783 -0.09 -24.98 -11.55
C LEU A 783 -0.66 -25.25 -10.15
N SER A 784 -1.96 -25.03 -9.95
CA SER A 784 -2.64 -25.38 -8.69
C SER A 784 -2.66 -26.87 -8.45
N GLN A 785 -2.91 -27.69 -9.49
CA GLN A 785 -2.86 -29.14 -9.39
C GLN A 785 -1.44 -29.65 -9.11
N ALA A 786 -0.43 -29.05 -9.75
CA ALA A 786 0.97 -29.36 -9.48
C ALA A 786 1.37 -29.00 -8.02
N GLU A 787 0.91 -27.86 -7.50
CA GLU A 787 1.11 -27.47 -6.09
C GLU A 787 0.49 -28.51 -5.14
N MET A 788 -0.77 -28.90 -5.38
CA MET A 788 -1.44 -29.90 -4.56
C MET A 788 -0.70 -31.24 -4.56
N THR A 789 -0.16 -31.66 -5.71
CA THR A 789 0.62 -32.90 -5.84
C THR A 789 1.94 -32.80 -5.07
N CYS A 790 2.66 -31.69 -5.15
CA CYS A 790 3.87 -31.46 -4.36
C CYS A 790 3.60 -31.52 -2.87
N ARG A 791 2.50 -30.93 -2.39
CA ARG A 791 2.12 -30.92 -0.97
C ARG A 791 1.76 -32.29 -0.40
N LYS A 792 1.29 -33.22 -1.24
CA LYS A 792 1.03 -34.62 -0.84
C LYS A 792 2.32 -35.40 -0.61
N ASN A 793 3.42 -34.97 -1.20
CA ASN A 793 4.72 -35.61 -1.01
C ASN A 793 5.36 -35.08 0.30
N LYS A 794 5.59 -35.99 1.26
CA LYS A 794 6.17 -35.64 2.57
C LYS A 794 7.56 -35.00 2.48
N GLU A 795 8.35 -35.35 1.47
CA GLU A 795 9.69 -34.78 1.24
C GLU A 795 9.65 -33.30 0.90
N PHE A 796 8.59 -32.83 0.25
CA PHE A 796 8.43 -31.47 -0.26
C PHE A 796 7.46 -30.62 0.56
N SER A 797 6.83 -31.18 1.58
CA SER A 797 5.77 -30.54 2.38
C SER A 797 6.21 -29.24 3.06
N ASP A 798 7.50 -29.13 3.40
CA ASP A 798 8.06 -27.98 4.10
C ASP A 798 8.52 -26.85 3.17
N VAL A 799 8.48 -27.06 1.85
CA VAL A 799 8.80 -26.04 0.87
C VAL A 799 7.54 -25.21 0.58
N ALA A 800 7.63 -23.93 0.84
CA ALA A 800 6.56 -22.98 0.48
C ALA A 800 6.58 -22.76 -1.04
N ILE A 801 5.43 -23.03 -1.68
CA ILE A 801 5.19 -22.78 -3.12
C ILE A 801 4.26 -21.59 -3.23
N ILE A 802 4.66 -20.61 -4.02
CA ILE A 802 3.97 -19.33 -4.19
C ILE A 802 3.79 -19.09 -5.68
N ILE A 803 2.55 -19.05 -6.15
CA ILE A 803 2.19 -18.74 -7.53
C ILE A 803 1.81 -17.28 -7.62
N ASP A 804 2.41 -16.52 -8.56
CA ASP A 804 2.10 -15.13 -8.79
C ASP A 804 1.79 -14.88 -10.27
N LYS A 805 0.53 -14.56 -10.56
CA LYS A 805 0.06 -14.19 -11.89
C LYS A 805 0.32 -12.70 -12.12
N SER A 806 0.97 -12.35 -13.21
CA SER A 806 1.38 -10.97 -13.55
C SER A 806 2.30 -10.33 -12.49
N PRO A 807 3.49 -10.89 -12.23
CA PRO A 807 4.40 -10.40 -11.20
C PRO A 807 4.86 -8.96 -11.47
N GLY A 808 4.94 -8.14 -10.41
CA GLY A 808 5.40 -6.76 -10.49
C GLY A 808 6.88 -6.64 -10.88
N MET A 809 7.73 -7.50 -10.35
CA MET A 809 9.10 -7.74 -10.79
C MET A 809 9.34 -9.24 -10.89
N ILE A 810 10.09 -9.64 -11.91
CA ILE A 810 10.50 -11.03 -12.07
C ILE A 810 11.90 -11.17 -11.43
N ASN A 811 11.93 -11.35 -10.11
CA ASN A 811 13.19 -11.42 -9.33
C ASN A 811 13.31 -12.70 -8.54
#